data_6d395c607903033732aac141dbfa4347
#
_entry.id   6d395c607903033732aac141dbfa4347
#
_cell.length_a   1.000
_cell.length_b   1.000
_cell.length_c   1.000
_cell.angle_alpha   90.00
_cell.angle_beta   90.00
_cell.angle_gamma   90.00
#
_symmetry.space_group_name_H-M   'P 1'
#
loop_
_entity.id
_entity.type
_entity.pdbx_description
1 polymer ?
#
loop_
_entity_poly.entity_id
_entity_poly.type
_entity_poly.pdbx_seq_one_letter_code
_entity_poly.pdbx_strand_id
1 'polypeptide(L)'
;MSYNFKMKKIVYVFLGFVVAFSCSPTNRTQPKKLGIKKYIAYYNTLFNGEQALEAAINNKKKEHKDNFYAPYIRVLTTENQFGEEQSMDSKARSFFMPNERRTSQMATPIHIAAMKAQKTTAKYSVLKNGEERNKTIFDAQILLAKSYLLQNKPLEALDALNYIFTYMPKHKNLLTAKIYQAKAYADLKDYYKAEEIFAEVKENSKLRKKQAKLLSIYFAETLLQDNKKEEAVSELENAYLLNKNKVLRSRIAFLRGQILRDLGRNKEAMESFVTAYKYANDFDFEVKSQLEIAKSFTPSDDYESLKNQLETISKKGIYASRRNEFYYALGLIAKTAGHQEEALKYFVKGLKLKEQVSSDPQIRGMLYREVGKDYFDKDDFISAAAYYDSALTVMSYRPIRTELESISKNLKKFTKNYYLIKKNDSILALTKMSRNEQEAFFEKKIKLLREQEGKEERQRLLAERNKGFDEGDYNANSVFNRNKEQNIPDYTSTKGSFYFANQSVVSKGKTTFKQVWRNRALADNWRYSQRMQTIEDTKNTAMGRLSTKDPRRFEASFYIEKIPTDKEKILALKKDRDTASLGLGLMYENLFAKTDEATKTLFNLVESQPEDDVKLQALYHIFAMNYKKNPQPTERAKSLILRDFPNTPYAEYVKSPLSNDLSSADKEVEKVYQEAYQLYKEEKFEQAKTKIEKIISKQSDDTLMPKLELLQAFIVGKMAGKNEMLSRLQQIALSYPNTEEGKRAVDLLKSLGEEKKEKPKKEKKPSLMEHQQMQEVQLENDGVDVDMESDPLYQ
;
A
#
# COMPACT_ATOMS: atom_id res chain seq x y z
N MET A 1 -50.81 56.39 21.79
CA MET A 1 -50.63 56.13 20.32
C MET A 1 -49.68 57.12 19.66
N SER A 2 -49.05 58.05 20.28
CA SER A 2 -48.21 59.09 19.64
C SER A 2 -46.72 58.78 19.58
N TYR A 3 -46.19 57.85 20.42
CA TYR A 3 -44.77 57.50 20.47
C TYR A 3 -44.32 56.56 19.33
N ASN A 4 -45.17 55.67 18.84
CA ASN A 4 -44.94 54.76 17.74
C ASN A 4 -44.84 55.43 16.37
N PHE A 5 -45.45 56.58 16.20
CA PHE A 5 -45.43 57.28 14.90
C PHE A 5 -44.10 58.07 14.70
N LYS A 6 -43.53 58.60 15.77
CA LYS A 6 -42.22 59.29 15.72
C LYS A 6 -41.06 58.33 15.50
N MET A 7 -41.08 57.10 16.09
CA MET A 7 -40.07 56.08 15.88
C MET A 7 -40.10 55.55 14.42
N LYS A 8 -41.27 55.31 13.87
CA LYS A 8 -41.39 54.90 12.45
C LYS A 8 -40.82 55.93 11.48
N LYS A 9 -41.06 57.24 11.72
CA LYS A 9 -40.47 58.31 10.88
C LYS A 9 -38.95 58.37 10.98
N ILE A 10 -38.36 58.16 12.17
CA ILE A 10 -36.91 58.11 12.35
C ILE A 10 -36.31 56.89 11.66
N VAL A 11 -36.94 55.72 11.71
CA VAL A 11 -36.49 54.52 11.04
C VAL A 11 -36.56 54.69 9.50
N TYR A 12 -37.61 55.34 8.96
CA TYR A 12 -37.72 55.61 7.52
C TYR A 12 -36.72 56.69 7.06
N VAL A 13 -36.45 57.70 7.86
CA VAL A 13 -35.36 58.67 7.58
C VAL A 13 -33.98 57.98 7.63
N PHE A 14 -33.74 57.06 8.59
CA PHE A 14 -32.50 56.29 8.64
C PHE A 14 -32.37 55.29 7.47
N LEU A 15 -33.47 54.62 7.07
CA LEU A 15 -33.52 53.76 5.90
C LEU A 15 -33.34 54.57 4.61
N GLY A 16 -33.94 55.75 4.49
CA GLY A 16 -33.75 56.70 3.38
C GLY A 16 -32.31 57.20 3.27
N PHE A 17 -31.64 57.45 4.39
CA PHE A 17 -30.20 57.81 4.44
C PHE A 17 -29.29 56.64 3.99
N VAL A 18 -29.64 55.39 4.37
CA VAL A 18 -28.91 54.19 3.96
C VAL A 18 -29.04 53.91 2.46
N VAL A 19 -30.26 54.12 1.90
CA VAL A 19 -30.53 53.96 0.47
C VAL A 19 -29.90 55.08 -0.36
N ALA A 20 -29.89 56.36 0.13
CA ALA A 20 -29.30 57.49 -0.57
C ALA A 20 -27.73 57.35 -0.66
N PHE A 21 -27.11 56.65 0.28
CA PHE A 21 -25.67 56.34 0.20
C PHE A 21 -25.32 55.12 -0.67
N SER A 22 -26.30 54.29 -1.07
CA SER A 22 -26.08 53.15 -1.93
C SER A 22 -26.14 53.43 -3.44
N CYS A 23 -26.66 54.59 -3.84
CA CYS A 23 -26.71 55.05 -5.25
C CYS A 23 -25.78 56.24 -5.48
N SER A 24 -24.45 55.97 -5.43
CA SER A 24 -23.49 56.98 -5.91
C SER A 24 -22.95 56.54 -7.28
N PRO A 25 -23.01 57.44 -8.31
CA PRO A 25 -22.44 57.09 -9.60
C PRO A 25 -20.95 56.90 -9.50
N THR A 26 -20.43 56.02 -10.31
CA THR A 26 -19.06 55.51 -10.38
C THR A 26 -18.02 56.59 -10.73
N ASN A 27 -17.80 57.58 -9.88
CA ASN A 27 -16.58 58.38 -9.92
C ASN A 27 -15.61 57.84 -8.87
N ARG A 28 -14.50 57.29 -9.34
CA ARG A 28 -13.40 56.59 -8.62
C ARG A 28 -12.64 57.55 -7.69
N THR A 29 -13.28 58.20 -6.73
CA THR A 29 -12.55 58.82 -5.60
C THR A 29 -12.59 57.85 -4.45
N GLN A 30 -11.42 57.26 -4.17
CA GLN A 30 -11.28 56.35 -3.00
C GLN A 30 -11.68 57.08 -1.72
N PRO A 31 -12.43 56.41 -0.82
CA PRO A 31 -12.82 56.99 0.47
C PRO A 31 -11.60 57.40 1.27
N LYS A 32 -11.47 58.70 1.56
CA LYS A 32 -10.30 59.26 2.29
C LYS A 32 -10.18 58.83 3.77
N LYS A 33 -11.26 58.32 4.38
CA LYS A 33 -11.27 57.95 5.80
C LYS A 33 -10.96 56.45 6.00
N LEU A 34 -9.92 56.11 6.77
CA LEU A 34 -9.46 54.74 7.08
C LEU A 34 -10.56 53.85 7.66
N GLY A 35 -11.44 54.34 8.52
CA GLY A 35 -12.51 53.59 9.15
C GLY A 35 -13.55 53.04 8.13
N ILE A 36 -13.91 53.86 7.11
CA ILE A 36 -14.82 53.44 6.05
C ILE A 36 -14.17 52.38 5.14
N LYS A 37 -12.89 52.55 4.80
CA LYS A 37 -12.16 51.54 4.03
C LYS A 37 -12.10 50.19 4.72
N LYS A 38 -11.89 50.17 6.02
CA LYS A 38 -11.87 48.95 6.85
C LYS A 38 -13.22 48.24 6.82
N TYR A 39 -14.33 48.97 7.03
CA TYR A 39 -15.66 48.41 7.02
C TYR A 39 -16.04 47.85 5.64
N ILE A 40 -15.83 48.60 4.57
CA ILE A 40 -16.10 48.18 3.21
C ILE A 40 -15.22 46.98 2.80
N ALA A 41 -13.92 46.96 3.18
CA ALA A 41 -13.03 45.84 2.91
C ALA A 41 -13.52 44.54 3.55
N TYR A 42 -14.01 44.61 4.78
CA TYR A 42 -14.50 43.43 5.49
C TYR A 42 -15.78 42.90 4.84
N TYR A 43 -16.83 43.70 4.74
CA TYR A 43 -18.15 43.23 4.32
C TYR A 43 -18.28 42.95 2.82
N ASN A 44 -17.57 43.68 1.96
CA ASN A 44 -17.71 43.51 0.51
C ASN A 44 -16.81 42.43 -0.09
N THR A 45 -15.69 42.12 0.57
CA THR A 45 -14.72 41.19 -0.04
C THR A 45 -14.20 40.13 0.94
N LEU A 46 -13.70 40.50 2.11
CA LEU A 46 -13.07 39.57 3.04
C LEU A 46 -14.06 38.56 3.59
N PHE A 47 -15.23 38.99 4.09
CA PHE A 47 -16.26 38.10 4.61
C PHE A 47 -16.69 37.04 3.59
N ASN A 48 -16.92 37.44 2.33
CA ASN A 48 -17.28 36.49 1.27
C ASN A 48 -16.12 35.54 0.95
N GLY A 49 -14.87 35.97 1.10
CA GLY A 49 -13.71 35.14 0.96
C GLY A 49 -13.58 34.12 2.10
N GLU A 50 -13.86 34.55 3.34
CA GLU A 50 -13.89 33.64 4.51
C GLU A 50 -14.97 32.58 4.38
N GLN A 51 -16.18 32.95 3.94
CA GLN A 51 -17.26 32.00 3.69
C GLN A 51 -16.90 31.00 2.56
N ALA A 52 -16.24 31.47 1.51
CA ALA A 52 -15.76 30.59 0.46
C ALA A 52 -14.66 29.62 0.94
N LEU A 53 -13.72 30.09 1.79
CA LEU A 53 -12.71 29.21 2.41
C LEU A 53 -13.37 28.18 3.33
N GLU A 54 -14.34 28.57 4.12
CA GLU A 54 -15.07 27.66 5.01
C GLU A 54 -15.81 26.58 4.20
N ALA A 55 -16.47 26.97 3.11
CA ALA A 55 -17.09 26.03 2.17
C ALA A 55 -16.07 25.05 1.57
N ALA A 56 -14.89 25.54 1.15
CA ALA A 56 -13.81 24.69 0.63
C ALA A 56 -13.30 23.70 1.68
N ILE A 57 -13.09 24.15 2.92
CA ILE A 57 -12.70 23.30 4.05
C ILE A 57 -13.76 22.23 4.31
N ASN A 58 -15.04 22.60 4.33
CA ASN A 58 -16.13 21.66 4.58
C ASN A 58 -16.28 20.64 3.45
N ASN A 59 -16.05 21.02 2.20
CA ASN A 59 -16.02 20.09 1.07
C ASN A 59 -14.86 19.11 1.20
N LYS A 60 -13.64 19.58 1.46
CA LYS A 60 -12.47 18.70 1.72
C LYS A 60 -12.72 17.71 2.86
N LYS A 61 -13.33 18.17 3.97
CA LYS A 61 -13.70 17.30 5.10
C LYS A 61 -14.72 16.22 4.72
N LYS A 62 -15.69 16.52 3.85
CA LYS A 62 -16.69 15.56 3.39
C LYS A 62 -16.11 14.54 2.41
N GLU A 63 -15.15 14.96 1.59
CA GLU A 63 -14.48 14.11 0.59
C GLU A 63 -13.36 13.27 1.21
N HIS A 64 -12.84 13.69 2.37
CA HIS A 64 -11.73 13.02 3.04
C HIS A 64 -12.10 11.61 3.48
N LYS A 65 -11.26 10.64 3.12
CA LYS A 65 -11.31 9.26 3.59
C LYS A 65 -9.96 8.89 4.14
N ASP A 66 -9.90 8.50 5.40
CA ASP A 66 -8.66 8.06 6.01
C ASP A 66 -8.18 6.73 5.41
N ASN A 67 -6.91 6.67 5.07
CA ASN A 67 -6.24 5.42 4.77
C ASN A 67 -5.59 4.86 6.03
N PHE A 68 -6.32 4.04 6.78
CA PHE A 68 -5.84 3.41 8.02
C PHE A 68 -4.75 2.34 7.79
N TYR A 69 -4.40 2.05 6.53
CA TYR A 69 -3.30 1.15 6.16
C TYR A 69 -2.00 1.90 5.89
N ALA A 70 -2.07 3.22 5.71
CA ALA A 70 -0.90 4.08 5.67
C ALA A 70 -0.18 4.07 7.03
N PRO A 71 1.14 4.31 7.07
CA PRO A 71 1.88 4.35 8.33
C PRO A 71 1.26 5.29 9.36
N TYR A 72 0.81 6.45 8.92
CA TYR A 72 0.24 7.49 9.78
C TYR A 72 -0.98 8.14 9.15
N ILE A 73 -1.99 8.47 9.95
CA ILE A 73 -3.10 9.34 9.55
C ILE A 73 -2.74 10.81 9.77
N ARG A 74 -3.44 11.73 9.12
CA ARG A 74 -3.37 13.17 9.43
C ARG A 74 -4.31 13.55 10.56
N VAL A 75 -3.89 14.46 11.44
CA VAL A 75 -4.78 15.05 12.45
C VAL A 75 -5.84 15.94 11.80
N LEU A 76 -5.44 16.73 10.81
CA LEU A 76 -6.34 17.63 10.09
C LEU A 76 -6.79 16.99 8.77
N THR A 77 -8.07 16.71 8.63
CA THR A 77 -8.69 16.09 7.44
C THR A 77 -8.71 16.98 6.19
N THR A 78 -8.17 18.19 6.29
CA THR A 78 -7.97 19.11 5.14
C THR A 78 -6.62 18.97 4.47
N GLU A 79 -5.70 18.28 5.12
CA GLU A 79 -4.35 17.99 4.63
C GLU A 79 -4.33 16.69 3.81
N ASN A 80 -3.42 16.60 2.84
CA ASN A 80 -3.19 15.37 2.10
C ASN A 80 -2.54 14.31 3.01
N GLN A 81 -2.74 13.04 2.73
CA GLN A 81 -2.13 11.96 3.53
C GLN A 81 -0.60 11.98 3.39
N PHE A 82 0.10 11.45 4.42
CA PHE A 82 1.55 11.29 4.36
C PHE A 82 1.92 10.30 3.25
N GLY A 83 2.91 10.64 2.43
CA GLY A 83 3.38 9.78 1.34
C GLY A 83 2.50 9.76 0.09
N GLU A 84 1.38 10.46 0.05
CA GLU A 84 0.69 10.74 -1.20
C GLU A 84 1.43 11.85 -1.95
N GLU A 85 2.50 11.47 -2.64
CA GLU A 85 3.00 12.30 -3.73
C GLU A 85 1.86 12.46 -4.74
N GLN A 86 1.54 13.71 -5.08
CA GLN A 86 0.60 13.96 -6.18
C GLN A 86 1.14 13.21 -7.38
N SER A 87 0.44 12.17 -7.81
CA SER A 87 0.77 11.51 -9.05
C SER A 87 0.86 12.60 -10.12
N MET A 88 1.97 12.66 -10.85
CA MET A 88 2.20 13.62 -11.95
C MET A 88 1.09 13.60 -13.00
N ASP A 89 0.19 12.64 -12.94
CA ASP A 89 -0.99 12.47 -13.77
C ASP A 89 -1.96 13.66 -13.76
N SER A 90 -2.03 14.44 -12.68
CA SER A 90 -2.88 15.65 -12.67
C SER A 90 -2.25 16.81 -13.46
N LYS A 91 -0.91 16.89 -13.53
CA LYS A 91 -0.19 17.88 -14.37
C LYS A 91 -0.12 17.43 -15.83
N ALA A 92 0.05 16.13 -16.10
CA ALA A 92 0.05 15.58 -17.46
C ALA A 92 -1.33 15.72 -18.13
N ARG A 93 -2.43 15.58 -17.41
CA ARG A 93 -3.78 15.79 -17.97
C ARG A 93 -4.06 17.22 -18.39
N SER A 94 -3.45 18.23 -17.75
CA SER A 94 -3.64 19.63 -18.17
C SER A 94 -2.81 19.99 -19.39
N PHE A 95 -1.74 19.24 -19.71
CA PHE A 95 -0.86 19.53 -20.85
C PHE A 95 -1.28 18.84 -22.16
N PHE A 96 -2.08 17.77 -22.08
CA PHE A 96 -2.49 16.96 -23.24
C PHE A 96 -3.94 17.15 -23.70
N MET A 97 -4.67 18.19 -23.21
CA MET A 97 -5.97 18.57 -23.77
C MET A 97 -5.82 19.79 -24.68
N PRO A 98 -5.79 19.62 -26.01
CA PRO A 98 -5.86 20.76 -26.93
C PRO A 98 -7.31 21.26 -26.98
N ASN A 99 -7.50 22.55 -26.66
CA ASN A 99 -8.64 23.38 -27.07
C ASN A 99 -10.05 22.80 -26.98
N GLU A 100 -10.49 22.37 -25.79
CA GLU A 100 -11.90 22.43 -25.50
C GLU A 100 -12.26 23.85 -25.03
N ARG A 101 -13.23 24.45 -25.73
CA ARG A 101 -13.76 25.80 -25.52
C ARG A 101 -13.84 26.10 -24.03
N ARG A 102 -13.36 27.27 -23.61
CA ARG A 102 -13.53 27.88 -22.30
C ARG A 102 -15.04 27.97 -21.95
N THR A 103 -15.65 26.85 -21.62
CA THR A 103 -16.84 26.86 -20.78
C THR A 103 -16.37 27.39 -19.45
N SER A 104 -16.99 28.45 -18.97
CA SER A 104 -16.72 29.12 -17.71
C SER A 104 -16.50 28.07 -16.61
N GLN A 105 -15.22 27.79 -16.28
CA GLN A 105 -14.90 26.98 -15.12
C GLN A 105 -15.47 27.73 -13.93
N MET A 106 -16.56 27.23 -13.36
CA MET A 106 -17.10 27.72 -12.10
C MET A 106 -15.94 27.71 -11.10
N ALA A 107 -15.47 28.89 -10.72
CA ALA A 107 -14.34 29.04 -9.83
C ALA A 107 -14.63 28.27 -8.54
N THR A 108 -13.79 27.29 -8.21
CA THR A 108 -13.99 26.51 -6.98
C THR A 108 -13.98 27.42 -5.75
N PRO A 109 -14.67 27.06 -4.66
CA PRO A 109 -14.72 27.88 -3.45
C PRO A 109 -13.34 28.34 -2.96
N ILE A 110 -12.32 27.50 -3.08
CA ILE A 110 -10.95 27.84 -2.68
C ILE A 110 -10.33 28.94 -3.58
N HIS A 111 -10.59 28.91 -4.89
CA HIS A 111 -10.15 29.96 -5.81
C HIS A 111 -10.90 31.27 -5.56
N ILE A 112 -12.19 31.20 -5.24
CA ILE A 112 -12.99 32.37 -4.85
C ILE A 112 -12.39 33.01 -3.59
N ALA A 113 -12.02 32.23 -2.59
CA ALA A 113 -11.39 32.71 -1.37
C ALA A 113 -10.09 33.47 -1.65
N ALA A 114 -9.19 32.88 -2.44
CA ALA A 114 -7.92 33.50 -2.84
C ALA A 114 -8.17 34.81 -3.63
N MET A 115 -9.03 34.79 -4.64
CA MET A 115 -9.35 35.99 -5.44
C MET A 115 -9.95 37.11 -4.59
N LYS A 116 -10.83 36.78 -3.62
CA LYS A 116 -11.43 37.79 -2.73
C LYS A 116 -10.39 38.39 -1.81
N ALA A 117 -9.46 37.58 -1.28
CA ALA A 117 -8.34 38.03 -0.44
C ALA A 117 -7.40 38.97 -1.24
N GLN A 118 -6.99 38.59 -2.45
CA GLN A 118 -6.19 39.44 -3.34
C GLN A 118 -6.90 40.75 -3.67
N LYS A 119 -8.18 40.69 -4.03
CA LYS A 119 -9.01 41.87 -4.31
C LYS A 119 -9.13 42.78 -3.10
N THR A 120 -9.19 42.22 -1.87
CA THR A 120 -9.22 42.99 -0.63
C THR A 120 -7.94 43.79 -0.48
N THR A 121 -6.78 43.17 -0.66
CA THR A 121 -5.48 43.85 -0.57
C THR A 121 -5.33 44.89 -1.68
N ALA A 122 -5.57 44.54 -2.92
CA ALA A 122 -5.38 45.45 -4.06
C ALA A 122 -6.26 46.73 -3.98
N LYS A 123 -7.49 46.58 -3.47
CA LYS A 123 -8.45 47.68 -3.45
C LYS A 123 -8.39 48.53 -2.16
N TYR A 124 -8.07 47.91 -1.02
CA TYR A 124 -8.27 48.52 0.29
C TYR A 124 -6.99 48.68 1.11
N SER A 125 -5.83 48.30 0.62
CA SER A 125 -4.55 48.61 1.24
C SER A 125 -4.36 50.13 1.39
N VAL A 126 -3.77 50.54 2.52
CA VAL A 126 -3.40 51.91 2.82
C VAL A 126 -2.00 51.94 3.44
N LEU A 127 -1.01 52.02 2.57
CA LEU A 127 0.39 52.14 2.99
C LEU A 127 0.72 53.62 3.38
N LYS A 128 1.27 53.82 4.55
CA LYS A 128 1.76 55.11 5.03
C LYS A 128 3.07 54.92 5.78
N ASN A 129 4.12 55.56 5.34
CA ASN A 129 5.47 55.45 5.88
C ASN A 129 5.99 53.99 5.95
N GLY A 130 5.72 53.19 4.92
CA GLY A 130 6.13 51.78 4.85
C GLY A 130 5.29 50.83 5.73
N GLU A 131 4.28 51.31 6.44
CA GLU A 131 3.39 50.46 7.25
C GLU A 131 1.96 50.41 6.67
N GLU A 132 1.34 49.25 6.70
CA GLU A 132 -0.07 49.04 6.34
C GLU A 132 -0.99 49.51 7.49
N ARG A 133 -1.84 50.49 7.20
CA ARG A 133 -2.73 51.11 8.21
C ARG A 133 -4.09 50.40 8.29
N ASN A 134 -4.47 49.70 7.27
CA ASN A 134 -5.72 48.91 7.27
C ASN A 134 -5.51 47.52 7.86
N LYS A 135 -5.83 47.36 9.15
CA LYS A 135 -5.67 46.07 9.86
C LYS A 135 -6.45 44.89 9.21
N THR A 136 -7.49 45.14 8.43
CA THR A 136 -8.25 44.11 7.71
C THR A 136 -7.38 43.41 6.63
N ILE A 137 -6.32 44.06 6.17
CA ILE A 137 -5.39 43.47 5.18
C ILE A 137 -4.60 42.31 5.82
N PHE A 138 -4.33 42.35 7.13
CA PHE A 138 -3.73 41.21 7.83
C PHE A 138 -4.59 39.95 7.66
N ASP A 139 -5.91 40.05 7.93
CA ASP A 139 -6.82 38.91 7.82
C ASP A 139 -6.98 38.46 6.37
N ALA A 140 -6.91 39.40 5.39
CA ALA A 140 -6.92 39.09 3.98
C ALA A 140 -5.67 38.32 3.54
N GLN A 141 -4.49 38.69 4.02
CA GLN A 141 -3.24 37.97 3.70
C GLN A 141 -3.22 36.58 4.35
N ILE A 142 -3.73 36.46 5.60
CA ILE A 142 -3.88 35.14 6.23
C ILE A 142 -4.86 34.25 5.47
N LEU A 143 -5.99 34.82 4.99
CA LEU A 143 -6.95 34.09 4.15
C LEU A 143 -6.31 33.64 2.85
N LEU A 144 -5.49 34.48 2.22
CA LEU A 144 -4.78 34.18 0.99
C LEU A 144 -3.78 33.04 1.22
N ALA A 145 -2.95 33.15 2.26
CA ALA A 145 -1.97 32.12 2.62
C ALA A 145 -2.63 30.76 2.88
N LYS A 146 -3.72 30.73 3.68
CA LYS A 146 -4.49 29.51 3.90
C LYS A 146 -5.06 28.91 2.61
N SER A 147 -5.58 29.78 1.74
CA SER A 147 -6.14 29.33 0.46
C SER A 147 -5.06 28.70 -0.43
N TYR A 148 -3.86 29.22 -0.43
CA TYR A 148 -2.73 28.68 -1.17
C TYR A 148 -2.21 27.36 -0.55
N LEU A 149 -2.06 27.27 0.78
CA LEU A 149 -1.67 26.03 1.44
C LEU A 149 -2.67 24.89 1.13
N LEU A 150 -3.99 25.17 1.20
CA LEU A 150 -5.01 24.19 0.83
C LEU A 150 -5.00 23.79 -0.66
N GLN A 151 -4.40 24.60 -1.53
CA GLN A 151 -4.16 24.32 -2.94
C GLN A 151 -2.80 23.65 -3.19
N ASN A 152 -2.04 23.35 -2.14
CA ASN A 152 -0.67 22.85 -2.21
C ASN A 152 0.29 23.79 -2.98
N LYS A 153 0.20 25.08 -2.66
CA LYS A 153 1.02 26.18 -3.23
C LYS A 153 1.75 26.90 -2.12
N PRO A 154 2.77 26.27 -1.50
CA PRO A 154 3.45 26.82 -0.34
C PRO A 154 4.27 28.08 -0.66
N LEU A 155 4.86 28.21 -1.87
CA LEU A 155 5.61 29.40 -2.27
C LEU A 155 4.72 30.64 -2.33
N GLU A 156 3.56 30.53 -2.98
CA GLU A 156 2.58 31.63 -3.06
C GLU A 156 2.01 31.98 -1.66
N ALA A 157 1.92 30.97 -0.77
CA ALA A 157 1.55 31.25 0.62
C ALA A 157 2.62 32.04 1.37
N LEU A 158 3.91 31.74 1.14
CA LEU A 158 5.02 32.53 1.70
C LEU A 158 5.01 33.96 1.20
N ASP A 159 4.71 34.22 -0.07
CA ASP A 159 4.60 35.58 -0.62
C ASP A 159 3.52 36.39 0.12
N ALA A 160 2.35 35.79 0.33
CA ALA A 160 1.28 36.43 1.08
C ALA A 160 1.68 36.72 2.54
N LEU A 161 2.42 35.83 3.18
CA LEU A 161 2.90 35.99 4.55
C LEU A 161 4.04 37.03 4.63
N ASN A 162 4.93 37.09 3.64
CA ASN A 162 6.01 38.10 3.54
C ASN A 162 5.43 39.52 3.47
N TYR A 163 4.30 39.72 2.83
CA TYR A 163 3.59 40.99 2.89
C TYR A 163 3.29 41.41 4.33
N ILE A 164 2.85 40.47 5.19
CA ILE A 164 2.57 40.75 6.62
C ILE A 164 3.85 41.12 7.35
N PHE A 165 4.92 40.36 7.16
CA PHE A 165 6.20 40.64 7.86
C PHE A 165 6.82 41.94 7.46
N THR A 166 6.70 42.33 6.19
CA THR A 166 7.26 43.58 5.66
C THR A 166 6.43 44.80 6.09
N TYR A 167 5.10 44.76 5.94
CA TYR A 167 4.26 45.96 6.10
C TYR A 167 3.47 46.00 7.40
N MET A 168 3.39 44.90 8.17
CA MET A 168 2.60 44.79 9.39
C MET A 168 3.37 44.13 10.54
N PRO A 169 4.67 44.39 10.77
CA PRO A 169 5.52 43.66 11.73
C PRO A 169 5.07 43.82 13.20
N LYS A 170 4.30 44.84 13.52
CA LYS A 170 3.78 45.09 14.87
C LYS A 170 2.35 44.58 15.08
N HIS A 171 1.82 43.81 14.16
CA HIS A 171 0.42 43.34 14.28
C HIS A 171 0.25 42.34 15.43
N LYS A 172 -0.82 42.48 16.25
CA LYS A 172 -1.09 41.66 17.44
C LYS A 172 -1.24 40.16 17.18
N ASN A 173 -1.50 39.75 15.94
CA ASN A 173 -1.66 38.34 15.53
C ASN A 173 -0.47 37.83 14.71
N LEU A 174 0.69 38.47 14.78
CA LEU A 174 1.89 38.12 13.99
C LEU A 174 2.29 36.66 14.18
N LEU A 175 2.17 36.12 15.39
CA LEU A 175 2.45 34.70 15.68
C LEU A 175 1.58 33.74 14.82
N THR A 176 0.35 34.14 14.45
CA THR A 176 -0.47 33.33 13.52
C THR A 176 0.14 33.28 12.12
N ALA A 177 0.70 34.40 11.63
CA ALA A 177 1.40 34.41 10.34
C ALA A 177 2.66 33.54 10.39
N LYS A 178 3.45 33.58 11.48
CA LYS A 178 4.63 32.73 11.68
C LYS A 178 4.27 31.23 11.69
N ILE A 179 3.16 30.82 12.34
CA ILE A 179 2.69 29.43 12.32
C ILE A 179 2.42 28.96 10.87
N TYR A 180 1.76 29.77 10.06
CA TYR A 180 1.51 29.41 8.65
C TYR A 180 2.78 29.50 7.79
N GLN A 181 3.73 30.36 8.13
CA GLN A 181 5.06 30.40 7.49
C GLN A 181 5.81 29.09 7.74
N ALA A 182 5.90 28.66 8.98
CA ALA A 182 6.51 27.38 9.33
C ALA A 182 5.83 26.20 8.61
N LYS A 183 4.48 26.20 8.57
CA LYS A 183 3.72 25.19 7.80
C LYS A 183 4.08 25.22 6.31
N ALA A 184 4.24 26.38 5.72
CA ALA A 184 4.63 26.51 4.31
C ALA A 184 6.04 25.97 4.05
N TYR A 185 7.00 26.22 4.92
CA TYR A 185 8.34 25.63 4.85
C TYR A 185 8.30 24.10 5.01
N ALA A 186 7.49 23.58 5.95
CA ALA A 186 7.30 22.15 6.11
C ALA A 186 6.73 21.50 4.82
N ASP A 187 5.79 22.17 4.13
CA ASP A 187 5.22 21.69 2.86
C ASP A 187 6.25 21.75 1.70
N LEU A 188 7.27 22.59 1.82
CA LEU A 188 8.43 22.63 0.92
C LEU A 188 9.52 21.62 1.28
N LYS A 189 9.32 20.84 2.34
CA LYS A 189 10.30 19.91 2.94
C LYS A 189 11.52 20.62 3.56
N ASP A 190 11.48 21.93 3.77
CA ASP A 190 12.48 22.70 4.55
C ASP A 190 12.15 22.60 6.04
N TYR A 191 12.38 21.40 6.60
CA TYR A 191 12.00 21.07 7.98
C TYR A 191 12.81 21.88 8.98
N TYR A 192 14.08 22.13 8.70
CA TYR A 192 14.93 22.93 9.57
C TYR A 192 14.35 24.33 9.84
N LYS A 193 14.01 25.06 8.77
CA LYS A 193 13.39 26.39 8.91
C LYS A 193 12.01 26.33 9.56
N ALA A 194 11.23 25.30 9.23
CA ALA A 194 9.92 25.13 9.82
C ALA A 194 10.01 24.95 11.35
N GLU A 195 10.92 24.09 11.82
CA GLU A 195 11.13 23.81 13.23
C GLU A 195 11.67 25.03 13.99
N GLU A 196 12.65 25.74 13.42
CA GLU A 196 13.17 26.99 14.00
C GLU A 196 12.03 27.98 14.28
N ILE A 197 11.16 28.20 13.30
CA ILE A 197 10.03 29.14 13.45
C ILE A 197 8.99 28.60 14.44
N PHE A 198 8.69 27.29 14.43
CA PHE A 198 7.76 26.72 15.41
C PHE A 198 8.29 26.81 16.83
N ALA A 199 9.58 26.56 17.06
CA ALA A 199 10.23 26.70 18.34
C ALA A 199 10.19 28.17 18.85
N GLU A 200 10.56 29.14 17.99
CA GLU A 200 10.45 30.54 18.29
C GLU A 200 9.03 30.97 18.72
N VAL A 201 8.02 30.48 17.99
CA VAL A 201 6.61 30.79 18.31
C VAL A 201 6.19 30.12 19.62
N LYS A 202 6.65 28.89 19.90
CA LYS A 202 6.33 28.12 21.10
C LYS A 202 6.83 28.82 22.37
N GLU A 203 8.03 29.39 22.34
CA GLU A 203 8.66 30.09 23.48
C GLU A 203 8.09 31.49 23.70
N ASN A 204 7.28 32.02 22.80
CA ASN A 204 6.78 33.37 22.89
C ASN A 204 5.69 33.50 23.95
N SER A 205 5.95 34.33 24.98
CA SER A 205 5.04 34.59 26.12
C SER A 205 3.67 35.15 25.71
N LYS A 206 3.54 35.70 24.49
CA LYS A 206 2.27 36.27 23.97
C LYS A 206 1.45 35.21 23.17
N LEU A 207 1.87 33.96 23.18
CA LEU A 207 1.19 32.87 22.50
C LEU A 207 -0.20 32.61 23.10
N ARG A 208 -1.25 32.75 22.26
CA ARG A 208 -2.63 32.55 22.73
C ARG A 208 -3.03 31.09 22.59
N LYS A 209 -3.92 30.61 23.45
CA LYS A 209 -4.43 29.22 23.44
C LYS A 209 -4.90 28.73 22.06
N LYS A 210 -5.54 29.60 21.24
CA LYS A 210 -5.97 29.24 19.88
C LYS A 210 -4.77 29.00 18.95
N GLN A 211 -3.72 29.79 19.09
CA GLN A 211 -2.48 29.67 18.32
C GLN A 211 -1.69 28.43 18.77
N ALA A 212 -1.58 28.21 20.08
CA ALA A 212 -0.90 27.05 20.66
C ALA A 212 -1.51 25.72 20.18
N LYS A 213 -2.86 25.64 20.07
CA LYS A 213 -3.55 24.46 19.51
C LYS A 213 -3.18 24.16 18.07
N LEU A 214 -3.05 25.18 17.24
CA LEU A 214 -2.70 25.02 15.84
C LEU A 214 -1.22 24.69 15.67
N LEU A 215 -0.38 25.40 16.42
CA LEU A 215 1.06 25.20 16.45
C LEU A 215 1.42 23.76 16.81
N SER A 216 0.89 23.22 17.93
CA SER A 216 1.25 21.89 18.41
C SER A 216 0.87 20.78 17.40
N ILE A 217 -0.23 20.94 16.62
CA ILE A 217 -0.60 19.99 15.58
C ILE A 217 0.38 20.07 14.39
N TYR A 218 0.62 21.27 13.86
CA TYR A 218 1.50 21.43 12.70
C TYR A 218 2.95 21.07 13.02
N PHE A 219 3.41 21.45 14.24
CA PHE A 219 4.76 21.11 14.67
C PHE A 219 4.93 19.61 14.82
N ALA A 220 3.98 18.91 15.47
CA ALA A 220 4.03 17.45 15.58
C ALA A 220 4.06 16.74 14.21
N GLU A 221 3.23 17.20 13.26
CA GLU A 221 3.23 16.62 11.92
C GLU A 221 4.53 16.91 11.14
N THR A 222 5.15 18.09 11.36
CA THR A 222 6.45 18.44 10.76
C THR A 222 7.57 17.58 11.32
N LEU A 223 7.65 17.44 12.65
CA LEU A 223 8.62 16.57 13.32
C LEU A 223 8.51 15.11 12.85
N LEU A 224 7.27 14.65 12.63
CA LEU A 224 7.03 13.31 12.11
C LEU A 224 7.54 13.15 10.66
N GLN A 225 7.38 14.19 9.83
CA GLN A 225 7.90 14.20 8.46
C GLN A 225 9.43 14.25 8.42
N ASP A 226 10.06 14.90 9.40
CA ASP A 226 11.51 14.90 9.60
C ASP A 226 12.01 13.69 10.42
N ASN A 227 11.19 12.64 10.54
CA ASN A 227 11.51 11.40 11.27
C ASN A 227 11.85 11.56 12.76
N LYS A 228 11.55 12.71 13.38
CA LYS A 228 11.74 13.00 14.82
C LYS A 228 10.54 12.50 15.64
N LYS A 229 10.39 11.18 15.70
CA LYS A 229 9.20 10.52 16.26
C LYS A 229 8.95 10.80 17.73
N GLU A 230 9.98 10.80 18.57
CA GLU A 230 9.85 11.03 20.03
C GLU A 230 9.37 12.46 20.32
N GLU A 231 9.93 13.46 19.62
CA GLU A 231 9.53 14.85 19.76
C GLU A 231 8.09 15.05 19.24
N ALA A 232 7.72 14.39 18.15
CA ALA A 232 6.36 14.40 17.62
C ALA A 232 5.33 13.84 18.62
N VAL A 233 5.67 12.77 19.37
CA VAL A 233 4.83 12.22 20.44
C VAL A 233 4.59 13.27 21.53
N SER A 234 5.64 13.98 21.94
CA SER A 234 5.55 15.03 22.98
C SER A 234 4.67 16.20 22.53
N GLU A 235 4.80 16.64 21.25
CA GLU A 235 3.94 17.70 20.71
C GLU A 235 2.49 17.25 20.50
N LEU A 236 2.24 15.97 20.17
CA LEU A 236 0.89 15.42 20.11
C LEU A 236 0.24 15.35 21.49
N GLU A 237 1.00 15.06 22.57
CA GLU A 237 0.47 15.13 23.92
C GLU A 237 0.05 16.56 24.29
N ASN A 238 0.89 17.55 23.99
CA ASN A 238 0.54 18.95 24.14
C ASN A 238 -0.72 19.33 23.33
N ALA A 239 -0.80 18.86 22.09
CA ALA A 239 -1.97 19.07 21.24
C ALA A 239 -3.24 18.45 21.85
N TYR A 240 -3.15 17.25 22.42
CA TYR A 240 -4.26 16.57 23.08
C TYR A 240 -4.75 17.33 24.34
N LEU A 241 -3.84 17.77 25.20
CA LEU A 241 -4.18 18.53 26.39
C LEU A 241 -4.84 19.90 26.09
N LEU A 242 -4.35 20.59 25.06
CA LEU A 242 -4.88 21.87 24.63
C LEU A 242 -6.27 21.78 23.98
N ASN A 243 -6.57 20.68 23.29
CA ASN A 243 -7.80 20.54 22.53
C ASN A 243 -8.95 19.95 23.36
N LYS A 244 -10.15 20.54 23.26
CA LYS A 244 -11.39 20.04 23.87
C LYS A 244 -12.32 19.36 22.86
N ASN A 245 -12.07 19.52 21.57
CA ASN A 245 -12.88 18.91 20.50
C ASN A 245 -12.65 17.40 20.48
N LYS A 246 -13.71 16.61 20.64
CA LYS A 246 -13.65 15.14 20.72
C LYS A 246 -13.05 14.53 19.46
N VAL A 247 -13.46 15.00 18.27
CA VAL A 247 -12.95 14.50 16.97
C VAL A 247 -11.44 14.70 16.87
N LEU A 248 -10.96 15.91 17.15
CA LEU A 248 -9.51 16.18 17.12
C LEU A 248 -8.76 15.36 18.17
N ARG A 249 -9.33 15.20 19.38
CA ARG A 249 -8.71 14.35 20.42
C ARG A 249 -8.58 12.91 20.00
N SER A 250 -9.60 12.35 19.35
CA SER A 250 -9.56 11.00 18.80
C SER A 250 -8.44 10.87 17.75
N ARG A 251 -8.36 11.80 16.78
CA ARG A 251 -7.35 11.78 15.72
C ARG A 251 -5.92 11.98 16.25
N ILE A 252 -5.73 12.92 17.18
CA ILE A 252 -4.44 13.17 17.84
C ILE A 252 -3.98 11.89 18.58
N ALA A 253 -4.87 11.28 19.36
CA ALA A 253 -4.57 10.06 20.10
C ALA A 253 -4.27 8.88 19.16
N PHE A 254 -5.00 8.77 18.04
CA PHE A 254 -4.76 7.72 17.04
C PHE A 254 -3.37 7.87 16.40
N LEU A 255 -3.02 9.08 15.91
CA LEU A 255 -1.70 9.33 15.34
C LEU A 255 -0.58 9.09 16.36
N ARG A 256 -0.75 9.58 17.61
CA ARG A 256 0.20 9.33 18.70
C ARG A 256 0.39 7.83 18.95
N GLY A 257 -0.69 7.04 18.95
CA GLY A 257 -0.63 5.59 19.08
C GLY A 257 0.14 4.92 17.94
N GLN A 258 -0.04 5.37 16.69
CA GLN A 258 0.71 4.86 15.56
C GLN A 258 2.22 5.11 15.70
N ILE A 259 2.62 6.32 16.11
CA ILE A 259 4.03 6.66 16.31
C ILE A 259 4.63 5.88 17.47
N LEU A 260 3.92 5.77 18.61
CA LEU A 260 4.36 5.03 19.79
C LEU A 260 4.58 3.54 19.46
N ARG A 261 3.70 2.94 18.65
CA ARG A 261 3.88 1.56 18.20
C ARG A 261 5.13 1.41 17.33
N ASP A 262 5.38 2.33 16.41
CA ASP A 262 6.59 2.33 15.59
C ASP A 262 7.88 2.48 16.41
N LEU A 263 7.79 3.15 17.56
CA LEU A 263 8.88 3.27 18.54
C LEU A 263 9.01 2.02 19.43
N GLY A 264 8.14 1.00 19.25
CA GLY A 264 8.10 -0.20 20.09
C GLY A 264 7.48 0.00 21.47
N ARG A 265 6.91 1.18 21.76
CA ARG A 265 6.24 1.54 23.03
C ARG A 265 4.78 1.06 23.01
N ASN A 266 4.57 -0.25 22.86
CA ASN A 266 3.27 -0.85 22.57
C ASN A 266 2.20 -0.60 23.65
N LYS A 267 2.57 -0.59 24.93
CA LYS A 267 1.64 -0.33 26.02
C LYS A 267 1.06 1.08 25.95
N GLU A 268 1.91 2.10 25.75
CA GLU A 268 1.48 3.49 25.60
C GLU A 268 0.71 3.71 24.29
N ALA A 269 1.08 2.98 23.24
CA ALA A 269 0.33 2.97 21.99
C ALA A 269 -1.11 2.45 22.21
N MET A 270 -1.27 1.35 22.93
CA MET A 270 -2.57 0.78 23.28
C MET A 270 -3.43 1.78 24.07
N GLU A 271 -2.87 2.43 25.10
CA GLU A 271 -3.56 3.47 25.88
C GLU A 271 -4.02 4.65 25.00
N SER A 272 -3.17 5.04 24.02
CA SER A 272 -3.50 6.08 23.05
C SER A 272 -4.64 5.65 22.13
N PHE A 273 -4.66 4.40 21.65
CA PHE A 273 -5.75 3.89 20.83
C PHE A 273 -7.05 3.68 21.62
N VAL A 274 -6.99 3.30 22.88
CA VAL A 274 -8.15 3.28 23.79
C VAL A 274 -8.73 4.70 23.92
N THR A 275 -7.86 5.71 24.05
CA THR A 275 -8.28 7.12 24.09
C THR A 275 -8.89 7.53 22.74
N ALA A 276 -8.32 7.11 21.62
CA ALA A 276 -8.86 7.36 20.27
C ALA A 276 -10.27 6.76 20.11
N TYR A 277 -10.46 5.51 20.53
CA TYR A 277 -11.76 4.85 20.56
C TYR A 277 -12.79 5.57 21.42
N LYS A 278 -12.40 5.98 22.64
CA LYS A 278 -13.27 6.71 23.59
C LYS A 278 -13.85 8.01 23.02
N TYR A 279 -13.09 8.70 22.15
CA TYR A 279 -13.48 9.98 21.56
C TYR A 279 -13.85 9.88 20.07
N ALA A 280 -13.86 8.69 19.51
CA ALA A 280 -14.31 8.45 18.14
C ALA A 280 -15.76 8.95 17.96
N ASN A 281 -16.04 9.54 16.82
CA ASN A 281 -17.38 10.04 16.47
C ASN A 281 -17.89 9.49 15.14
N ASP A 282 -17.08 8.67 14.47
CA ASP A 282 -17.46 7.93 13.28
C ASP A 282 -17.13 6.43 13.45
N PHE A 283 -17.86 5.64 12.71
CA PHE A 283 -17.83 4.19 12.81
C PHE A 283 -16.49 3.58 12.37
N ASP A 284 -15.84 4.16 11.37
CA ASP A 284 -14.54 3.69 10.91
C ASP A 284 -13.46 3.89 11.96
N PHE A 285 -13.42 5.06 12.61
CA PHE A 285 -12.51 5.32 13.70
C PHE A 285 -12.70 4.40 14.90
N GLU A 286 -13.96 4.07 15.25
CA GLU A 286 -14.26 3.11 16.32
C GLU A 286 -13.66 1.74 16.01
N VAL A 287 -13.97 1.18 14.84
CA VAL A 287 -13.53 -0.16 14.45
C VAL A 287 -12.00 -0.21 14.27
N LYS A 288 -11.42 0.80 13.60
CA LYS A 288 -9.97 0.84 13.37
C LYS A 288 -9.18 1.06 14.66
N SER A 289 -9.70 1.84 15.62
CA SER A 289 -9.06 1.97 16.94
C SER A 289 -9.01 0.63 17.68
N GLN A 290 -10.06 -0.19 17.64
CA GLN A 290 -10.06 -1.54 18.22
C GLN A 290 -9.04 -2.46 17.53
N LEU A 291 -8.92 -2.35 16.21
CA LEU A 291 -7.92 -3.11 15.46
C LEU A 291 -6.49 -2.70 15.83
N GLU A 292 -6.24 -1.41 16.00
CA GLU A 292 -4.91 -0.90 16.39
C GLU A 292 -4.56 -1.27 17.85
N ILE A 293 -5.55 -1.33 18.75
CA ILE A 293 -5.37 -1.89 20.10
C ILE A 293 -4.87 -3.33 20.00
N ALA A 294 -5.52 -4.16 19.17
CA ALA A 294 -5.12 -5.55 18.98
C ALA A 294 -3.73 -5.70 18.35
N LYS A 295 -3.35 -4.83 17.43
CA LYS A 295 -2.00 -4.81 16.84
C LYS A 295 -0.90 -4.35 17.81
N SER A 296 -1.27 -3.62 18.87
CA SER A 296 -0.36 -3.14 19.90
C SER A 296 -0.27 -4.10 21.09
N PHE A 297 -1.03 -5.19 21.08
CA PHE A 297 -1.02 -6.20 22.11
C PHE A 297 0.35 -6.90 22.20
N THR A 298 0.82 -7.13 23.43
CA THR A 298 2.08 -7.83 23.73
C THR A 298 1.83 -9.06 24.62
N PRO A 299 2.73 -10.05 24.67
CA PRO A 299 2.55 -11.23 25.51
C PRO A 299 2.46 -10.93 27.03
N SER A 300 2.85 -9.72 27.45
CA SER A 300 2.74 -9.27 28.85
C SER A 300 1.36 -8.71 29.22
N ASP A 301 0.47 -8.51 28.22
CA ASP A 301 -0.86 -7.96 28.44
C ASP A 301 -1.86 -9.08 28.77
N ASP A 302 -2.98 -8.71 29.40
CA ASP A 302 -4.04 -9.66 29.76
C ASP A 302 -4.84 -10.10 28.51
N TYR A 303 -4.47 -11.27 27.96
CA TYR A 303 -5.09 -11.85 26.80
C TYR A 303 -6.60 -12.10 26.98
N GLU A 304 -7.00 -12.72 28.10
CA GLU A 304 -8.41 -13.10 28.31
C GLU A 304 -9.30 -11.86 28.46
N SER A 305 -8.83 -10.82 29.14
CA SER A 305 -9.56 -9.56 29.29
C SER A 305 -9.81 -8.90 27.92
N LEU A 306 -8.76 -8.72 27.10
CA LEU A 306 -8.89 -8.09 25.79
C LEU A 306 -9.72 -8.95 24.81
N LYS A 307 -9.54 -10.28 24.83
CA LYS A 307 -10.33 -11.23 24.04
C LYS A 307 -11.83 -11.08 24.35
N ASN A 308 -12.19 -11.15 25.64
CA ASN A 308 -13.58 -11.02 26.08
C ASN A 308 -14.20 -9.66 25.67
N GLN A 309 -13.41 -8.58 25.78
CA GLN A 309 -13.84 -7.27 25.32
C GLN A 309 -14.12 -7.23 23.82
N LEU A 310 -13.19 -7.71 22.99
CA LEU A 310 -13.34 -7.74 21.53
C LEU A 310 -14.50 -8.66 21.09
N GLU A 311 -14.66 -9.82 21.73
CA GLU A 311 -15.80 -10.70 21.47
C GLU A 311 -17.13 -10.04 21.79
N THR A 312 -17.22 -9.38 22.96
CA THR A 312 -18.43 -8.67 23.38
C THR A 312 -18.79 -7.56 22.41
N ILE A 313 -17.80 -6.78 21.96
CA ILE A 313 -18.01 -5.71 20.97
C ILE A 313 -18.46 -6.32 19.63
N SER A 314 -17.81 -7.38 19.17
CA SER A 314 -18.12 -8.02 17.87
C SER A 314 -19.55 -8.56 17.78
N LYS A 315 -20.17 -8.94 18.91
CA LYS A 315 -21.54 -9.45 18.99
C LYS A 315 -22.59 -8.35 18.83
N LYS A 316 -22.24 -7.06 19.05
CA LYS A 316 -23.19 -5.95 18.90
C LYS A 316 -23.66 -5.83 17.45
N GLY A 317 -24.98 -5.67 17.24
CA GLY A 317 -25.58 -5.61 15.90
C GLY A 317 -25.03 -4.49 15.01
N ILE A 318 -24.64 -3.34 15.60
CA ILE A 318 -24.04 -2.20 14.86
C ILE A 318 -22.74 -2.58 14.14
N TYR A 319 -21.98 -3.57 14.64
CA TYR A 319 -20.74 -4.03 14.03
C TYR A 319 -20.91 -5.26 13.14
N ALA A 320 -22.16 -5.69 12.86
CA ALA A 320 -22.44 -6.91 12.10
C ALA A 320 -21.74 -6.95 10.74
N SER A 321 -21.68 -5.80 10.02
CA SER A 321 -21.03 -5.66 8.72
C SER A 321 -19.50 -5.66 8.78
N ARG A 322 -18.92 -5.45 9.95
CA ARG A 322 -17.47 -5.31 10.16
C ARG A 322 -16.90 -6.40 11.08
N ARG A 323 -17.64 -7.48 11.32
CA ARG A 323 -17.20 -8.60 12.19
C ARG A 323 -15.91 -9.27 11.74
N ASN A 324 -15.63 -9.27 10.45
CA ASN A 324 -14.37 -9.79 9.92
C ASN A 324 -13.14 -9.03 10.48
N GLU A 325 -13.24 -7.72 10.74
CA GLU A 325 -12.18 -6.93 11.36
C GLU A 325 -11.95 -7.32 12.81
N PHE A 326 -13.02 -7.57 13.57
CA PHE A 326 -12.89 -8.07 14.96
C PHE A 326 -12.33 -9.48 15.01
N TYR A 327 -12.71 -10.39 14.08
CA TYR A 327 -12.08 -11.71 14.00
C TYR A 327 -10.62 -11.63 13.59
N TYR A 328 -10.25 -10.68 12.73
CA TYR A 328 -8.86 -10.42 12.44
C TYR A 328 -8.11 -9.93 13.69
N ALA A 329 -8.67 -8.99 14.46
CA ALA A 329 -8.10 -8.49 15.70
C ALA A 329 -7.93 -9.63 16.74
N LEU A 330 -8.98 -10.45 16.96
CA LEU A 330 -8.94 -11.61 17.84
C LEU A 330 -7.87 -12.62 17.43
N GLY A 331 -7.74 -12.88 16.12
CA GLY A 331 -6.68 -13.73 15.59
C GLY A 331 -5.28 -13.18 15.85
N LEU A 332 -5.09 -11.86 15.72
CA LEU A 332 -3.79 -11.22 15.99
C LEU A 332 -3.39 -11.35 17.46
N ILE A 333 -4.29 -11.03 18.41
CA ILE A 333 -3.97 -11.14 19.84
C ILE A 333 -3.71 -12.60 20.25
N ALA A 334 -4.51 -13.56 19.74
CA ALA A 334 -4.31 -14.98 19.99
C ALA A 334 -2.95 -15.45 19.47
N LYS A 335 -2.57 -15.04 18.26
CA LYS A 335 -1.26 -15.33 17.65
C LYS A 335 -0.11 -14.77 18.48
N THR A 336 -0.21 -13.52 18.93
CA THR A 336 0.81 -12.86 19.76
C THR A 336 0.91 -13.51 21.15
N ALA A 337 -0.20 -13.98 21.72
CA ALA A 337 -0.23 -14.74 22.98
C ALA A 337 0.26 -16.19 22.86
N GLY A 338 0.62 -16.66 21.66
CA GLY A 338 1.09 -18.03 21.41
C GLY A 338 -0.02 -19.06 21.14
N HIS A 339 -1.28 -18.65 21.10
CA HIS A 339 -2.44 -19.53 20.85
C HIS A 339 -2.70 -19.71 19.34
N GLN A 340 -1.77 -20.36 18.61
CA GLN A 340 -1.76 -20.45 17.14
C GLN A 340 -3.04 -21.11 16.57
N GLU A 341 -3.51 -22.21 17.19
CA GLU A 341 -4.73 -22.88 16.72
C GLU A 341 -5.99 -22.01 16.88
N GLU A 342 -6.08 -21.26 17.97
CA GLU A 342 -7.16 -20.33 18.23
C GLU A 342 -7.12 -19.15 17.26
N ALA A 343 -5.92 -18.61 16.99
CA ALA A 343 -5.70 -17.58 16.00
C ALA A 343 -6.22 -18.01 14.61
N LEU A 344 -5.83 -19.22 14.16
CA LEU A 344 -6.29 -19.78 12.90
C LEU A 344 -7.83 -19.93 12.85
N LYS A 345 -8.44 -20.41 13.95
CA LYS A 345 -9.91 -20.51 14.05
C LYS A 345 -10.60 -19.15 13.86
N TYR A 346 -10.06 -18.07 14.47
CA TYR A 346 -10.59 -16.71 14.29
C TYR A 346 -10.40 -16.22 12.86
N PHE A 347 -9.22 -16.38 12.24
CA PHE A 347 -8.98 -15.96 10.86
C PHE A 347 -9.93 -16.68 9.88
N VAL A 348 -10.06 -17.99 10.00
CA VAL A 348 -10.99 -18.78 9.17
C VAL A 348 -12.45 -18.38 9.42
N LYS A 349 -12.83 -18.08 10.67
CA LYS A 349 -14.18 -17.60 11.01
C LYS A 349 -14.47 -16.26 10.32
N GLY A 350 -13.48 -15.36 10.28
CA GLY A 350 -13.57 -14.08 9.55
C GLY A 350 -13.77 -14.27 8.04
N LEU A 351 -13.09 -15.25 7.43
CA LEU A 351 -13.24 -15.58 6.00
C LEU A 351 -14.57 -16.23 5.65
N LYS A 352 -15.18 -17.01 6.57
CA LYS A 352 -16.47 -17.68 6.36
C LYS A 352 -17.66 -16.71 6.38
N LEU A 353 -17.49 -15.50 6.87
CA LEU A 353 -18.54 -14.49 6.81
C LEU A 353 -18.81 -14.13 5.34
N LYS A 354 -20.09 -14.07 4.96
CA LYS A 354 -20.50 -13.59 3.65
C LYS A 354 -20.00 -12.14 3.47
N GLU A 355 -19.55 -11.81 2.26
CA GLU A 355 -19.22 -10.44 1.93
C GLU A 355 -20.44 -9.54 2.07
N GLN A 356 -20.37 -8.60 2.99
CA GLN A 356 -21.36 -7.54 3.12
C GLN A 356 -20.85 -6.29 2.39
N VAL A 357 -21.77 -5.47 1.89
CA VAL A 357 -21.46 -4.28 1.07
C VAL A 357 -20.51 -3.29 1.77
N SER A 358 -20.47 -3.30 3.10
CA SER A 358 -19.63 -2.42 3.94
C SER A 358 -18.36 -3.07 4.48
N SER A 359 -18.09 -4.36 4.17
CA SER A 359 -16.88 -5.01 4.65
C SER A 359 -15.65 -4.45 3.92
N ASP A 360 -14.55 -4.26 4.67
CA ASP A 360 -13.29 -3.76 4.12
C ASP A 360 -12.55 -4.89 3.36
N PRO A 361 -12.38 -4.78 2.02
CA PRO A 361 -11.71 -5.83 1.23
C PRO A 361 -10.25 -6.04 1.66
N GLN A 362 -9.58 -5.00 2.14
CA GLN A 362 -8.20 -5.10 2.59
C GLN A 362 -8.08 -6.04 3.80
N ILE A 363 -9.00 -5.96 4.76
CA ILE A 363 -9.03 -6.88 5.92
C ILE A 363 -9.25 -8.32 5.46
N ARG A 364 -10.11 -8.55 4.48
CA ARG A 364 -10.31 -9.89 3.92
C ARG A 364 -9.03 -10.44 3.30
N GLY A 365 -8.29 -9.59 2.59
CA GLY A 365 -6.97 -9.93 2.07
C GLY A 365 -5.97 -10.25 3.17
N MET A 366 -5.97 -9.48 4.25
CA MET A 366 -5.10 -9.75 5.41
C MET A 366 -5.47 -11.06 6.11
N LEU A 367 -6.76 -11.40 6.24
CA LEU A 367 -7.20 -12.70 6.74
C LEU A 367 -6.68 -13.85 5.86
N TYR A 368 -6.79 -13.74 4.54
CA TYR A 368 -6.22 -14.73 3.61
C TYR A 368 -4.70 -14.85 3.79
N ARG A 369 -3.99 -13.72 3.93
CA ARG A 369 -2.54 -13.69 4.17
C ARG A 369 -2.16 -14.44 5.44
N GLU A 370 -2.85 -14.21 6.56
CA GLU A 370 -2.53 -14.86 7.84
C GLU A 370 -2.79 -16.38 7.79
N VAL A 371 -3.90 -16.81 7.17
CA VAL A 371 -4.17 -18.24 6.94
C VAL A 371 -3.13 -18.85 6.00
N GLY A 372 -2.78 -18.13 4.90
CA GLY A 372 -1.74 -18.55 3.97
C GLY A 372 -0.38 -18.71 4.65
N LYS A 373 -0.06 -17.80 5.59
CA LYS A 373 1.18 -17.89 6.38
C LYS A 373 1.19 -19.10 7.30
N ASP A 374 0.10 -19.43 7.95
CA ASP A 374 -0.01 -20.64 8.80
C ASP A 374 0.25 -21.92 7.99
N TYR A 375 -0.32 -22.01 6.76
CA TYR A 375 -0.02 -23.13 5.88
C TYR A 375 1.43 -23.14 5.40
N PHE A 376 2.00 -21.95 5.12
CA PHE A 376 3.40 -21.81 4.74
C PHE A 376 4.34 -22.29 5.88
N ASP A 377 4.07 -21.89 7.10
CA ASP A 377 4.84 -22.26 8.30
C ASP A 377 4.73 -23.78 8.61
N LYS A 378 3.68 -24.44 8.12
CA LYS A 378 3.44 -25.90 8.18
C LYS A 378 3.95 -26.66 6.94
N ASP A 379 4.69 -26.01 6.06
CA ASP A 379 5.23 -26.56 4.82
C ASP A 379 4.18 -27.00 3.77
N ASP A 380 2.90 -26.62 3.96
CA ASP A 380 1.89 -26.81 2.92
C ASP A 380 1.91 -25.62 1.94
N PHE A 381 2.96 -25.59 1.10
CA PHE A 381 3.16 -24.52 0.12
C PHE A 381 2.06 -24.43 -0.92
N ILE A 382 1.34 -25.52 -1.18
CA ILE A 382 0.23 -25.55 -2.14
C ILE A 382 -0.97 -24.78 -1.59
N SER A 383 -1.37 -25.08 -0.35
CA SER A 383 -2.46 -24.33 0.31
C SER A 383 -2.07 -22.89 0.56
N ALA A 384 -0.83 -22.64 1.02
CA ALA A 384 -0.29 -21.29 1.19
C ALA A 384 -0.41 -20.46 -0.09
N ALA A 385 -0.01 -21.03 -1.22
CA ALA A 385 -0.11 -20.41 -2.53
C ALA A 385 -1.55 -20.02 -2.90
N ALA A 386 -2.52 -20.90 -2.64
CA ALA A 386 -3.94 -20.64 -2.92
C ALA A 386 -4.48 -19.47 -2.08
N TYR A 387 -4.12 -19.43 -0.79
CA TYR A 387 -4.54 -18.37 0.11
C TYR A 387 -3.88 -17.02 -0.24
N TYR A 388 -2.58 -16.99 -0.58
CA TYR A 388 -1.89 -15.76 -1.00
C TYR A 388 -2.44 -15.22 -2.33
N ASP A 389 -2.77 -16.09 -3.29
CA ASP A 389 -3.42 -15.66 -4.52
C ASP A 389 -4.80 -15.04 -4.24
N SER A 390 -5.58 -15.67 -3.34
CA SER A 390 -6.86 -15.12 -2.90
C SER A 390 -6.69 -13.76 -2.20
N ALA A 391 -5.64 -13.58 -1.40
CA ALA A 391 -5.32 -12.30 -0.78
C ALA A 391 -5.04 -11.20 -1.83
N LEU A 392 -4.23 -11.51 -2.85
CA LEU A 392 -3.87 -10.59 -3.93
C LEU A 392 -5.07 -10.14 -4.78
N THR A 393 -6.14 -10.94 -4.88
CA THR A 393 -7.34 -10.56 -5.63
C THR A 393 -8.12 -9.42 -4.97
N VAL A 394 -8.06 -9.31 -3.63
CA VAL A 394 -8.87 -8.35 -2.85
C VAL A 394 -8.05 -7.21 -2.24
N MET A 395 -6.74 -7.37 -2.05
CA MET A 395 -5.88 -6.33 -1.50
C MET A 395 -5.69 -5.17 -2.48
N SER A 396 -5.90 -3.95 -2.01
CA SER A 396 -5.69 -2.71 -2.77
C SER A 396 -4.48 -1.90 -2.28
N TYR A 397 -4.11 -2.01 -1.00
CA TYR A 397 -3.00 -1.25 -0.43
C TYR A 397 -1.66 -1.76 -0.95
N ARG A 398 -1.03 -0.93 -1.79
CA ARG A 398 0.12 -1.30 -2.63
C ARG A 398 1.33 -1.85 -1.86
N PRO A 399 1.79 -1.25 -0.73
CA PRO A 399 2.99 -1.75 -0.05
C PRO A 399 2.87 -3.21 0.39
N ILE A 400 1.77 -3.58 1.10
CA ILE A 400 1.53 -4.97 1.55
C ILE A 400 1.29 -5.90 0.34
N ARG A 401 0.63 -5.39 -0.69
CA ARG A 401 0.36 -6.15 -1.91
C ARG A 401 1.65 -6.52 -2.64
N THR A 402 2.60 -5.58 -2.78
CA THR A 402 3.88 -5.81 -3.48
C THR A 402 4.72 -6.88 -2.77
N GLU A 403 4.78 -6.82 -1.43
CA GLU A 403 5.42 -7.86 -0.62
C GLU A 403 4.84 -9.25 -0.93
N LEU A 404 3.50 -9.34 -0.90
CA LEU A 404 2.82 -10.62 -1.12
C LEU A 404 2.94 -11.11 -2.58
N GLU A 405 3.01 -10.20 -3.57
CA GLU A 405 3.20 -10.53 -4.99
C GLU A 405 4.54 -11.26 -5.23
N SER A 406 5.60 -10.86 -4.55
CA SER A 406 6.91 -11.51 -4.62
C SER A 406 6.84 -12.96 -4.12
N ILE A 407 6.28 -13.17 -2.93
CA ILE A 407 6.11 -14.52 -2.35
C ILE A 407 5.21 -15.38 -3.24
N SER A 408 4.06 -14.83 -3.68
CA SER A 408 3.10 -15.56 -4.52
C SER A 408 3.70 -15.97 -5.86
N LYS A 409 4.58 -15.16 -6.47
CA LYS A 409 5.26 -15.49 -7.73
C LYS A 409 6.08 -16.78 -7.60
N ASN A 410 6.84 -16.91 -6.52
CA ASN A 410 7.66 -18.08 -6.25
C ASN A 410 6.80 -19.33 -5.95
N LEU A 411 5.76 -19.16 -5.13
CA LEU A 411 4.82 -20.24 -4.85
C LEU A 411 4.02 -20.70 -6.09
N LYS A 412 3.73 -19.80 -7.03
CA LYS A 412 3.10 -20.16 -8.32
C LYS A 412 4.01 -21.03 -9.18
N LYS A 413 5.31 -20.71 -9.25
CA LYS A 413 6.30 -21.56 -9.93
C LYS A 413 6.38 -22.94 -9.28
N PHE A 414 6.49 -22.98 -7.94
CA PHE A 414 6.50 -24.22 -7.18
C PHE A 414 5.26 -25.08 -7.46
N THR A 415 4.07 -24.47 -7.36
CA THR A 415 2.79 -25.15 -7.60
C THR A 415 2.68 -25.67 -9.03
N LYS A 416 3.16 -24.90 -10.03
CA LYS A 416 3.18 -25.31 -11.42
C LYS A 416 4.02 -26.59 -11.59
N ASN A 417 5.26 -26.60 -11.08
CA ASN A 417 6.14 -27.77 -11.16
C ASN A 417 5.54 -28.97 -10.44
N TYR A 418 5.01 -28.79 -9.23
CA TYR A 418 4.36 -29.85 -8.47
C TYR A 418 3.22 -30.53 -9.22
N TYR A 419 2.29 -29.75 -9.80
CA TYR A 419 1.17 -30.31 -10.55
C TYR A 419 1.58 -30.89 -11.91
N LEU A 420 2.62 -30.31 -12.56
CA LEU A 420 3.16 -30.85 -13.80
C LEU A 420 3.76 -32.25 -13.55
N ILE A 421 4.53 -32.42 -12.48
CA ILE A 421 5.06 -33.73 -12.09
C ILE A 421 3.91 -34.70 -11.83
N LYS A 422 2.95 -34.37 -10.97
CA LYS A 422 1.79 -35.24 -10.68
C LYS A 422 1.00 -35.65 -11.93
N LYS A 423 0.80 -34.68 -12.86
CA LYS A 423 0.13 -34.95 -14.13
C LYS A 423 0.90 -35.93 -14.98
N ASN A 424 2.19 -35.64 -15.22
CA ASN A 424 3.01 -36.45 -16.11
C ASN A 424 3.24 -37.85 -15.53
N ASP A 425 3.49 -37.97 -14.21
CA ASP A 425 3.57 -39.26 -13.54
C ASP A 425 2.31 -40.08 -13.67
N SER A 426 1.12 -39.44 -13.52
CA SER A 426 -0.16 -40.13 -13.72
C SER A 426 -0.33 -40.61 -15.15
N ILE A 427 0.05 -39.80 -16.16
CA ILE A 427 -0.04 -40.20 -17.58
C ILE A 427 0.96 -41.32 -17.87
N LEU A 428 2.23 -41.20 -17.38
CA LEU A 428 3.26 -42.22 -17.58
C LEU A 428 2.90 -43.56 -16.90
N ALA A 429 2.21 -43.52 -15.77
CA ALA A 429 1.70 -44.74 -15.12
C ALA A 429 0.62 -45.39 -15.98
N LEU A 430 -0.30 -44.61 -16.58
CA LEU A 430 -1.34 -45.11 -17.46
C LEU A 430 -0.81 -45.73 -18.75
N THR A 431 0.29 -45.20 -19.31
CA THR A 431 0.94 -45.80 -20.52
C THR A 431 1.53 -47.18 -20.27
N LYS A 432 1.79 -47.54 -19.00
CA LYS A 432 2.32 -48.89 -18.65
C LYS A 432 1.21 -49.93 -18.40
N MET A 433 -0.04 -49.48 -18.27
CA MET A 433 -1.21 -50.35 -18.05
C MET A 433 -1.73 -50.96 -19.34
N SER A 434 -2.24 -52.18 -19.25
CA SER A 434 -2.99 -52.82 -20.33
C SER A 434 -4.32 -52.07 -20.59
N ARG A 435 -4.93 -52.26 -21.76
CA ARG A 435 -6.20 -51.63 -22.14
C ARG A 435 -7.32 -51.90 -21.10
N ASN A 436 -7.42 -53.15 -20.67
CA ASN A 436 -8.44 -53.55 -19.68
C ASN A 436 -8.23 -52.88 -18.31
N GLU A 437 -6.98 -52.73 -17.88
CA GLU A 437 -6.66 -52.03 -16.62
C GLU A 437 -6.95 -50.53 -16.74
N GLN A 438 -6.70 -49.89 -17.88
CA GLN A 438 -7.06 -48.51 -18.13
C GLN A 438 -8.57 -48.29 -18.08
N GLU A 439 -9.35 -49.18 -18.70
CA GLU A 439 -10.83 -49.16 -18.66
C GLU A 439 -11.33 -49.24 -17.25
N ALA A 440 -10.92 -50.25 -16.50
CA ALA A 440 -11.31 -50.42 -15.07
C ALA A 440 -10.95 -49.23 -14.19
N PHE A 441 -9.77 -48.63 -14.42
CA PHE A 441 -9.32 -47.44 -13.72
C PHE A 441 -10.23 -46.22 -13.98
N PHE A 442 -10.57 -45.97 -15.26
CA PHE A 442 -11.42 -44.85 -15.61
C PHE A 442 -12.87 -45.06 -15.21
N GLU A 443 -13.42 -46.25 -15.28
CA GLU A 443 -14.75 -46.56 -14.79
C GLU A 443 -14.90 -46.26 -13.30
N LYS A 444 -13.90 -46.66 -12.51
CA LYS A 444 -13.89 -46.33 -11.08
C LYS A 444 -13.84 -44.80 -10.85
N LYS A 445 -13.02 -44.06 -11.61
CA LYS A 445 -12.97 -42.60 -11.57
C LYS A 445 -14.28 -41.94 -11.99
N ILE A 446 -14.89 -42.41 -13.06
CA ILE A 446 -16.16 -41.88 -13.55
C ILE A 446 -17.27 -42.09 -12.53
N LYS A 447 -17.29 -43.23 -11.85
CA LYS A 447 -18.23 -43.48 -10.74
C LYS A 447 -18.10 -42.44 -9.63
N LEU A 448 -16.87 -42.16 -9.20
CA LEU A 448 -16.60 -41.13 -8.20
C LEU A 448 -16.99 -39.72 -8.71
N LEU A 449 -16.75 -39.43 -9.97
CA LEU A 449 -17.11 -38.14 -10.60
C LEU A 449 -18.61 -37.93 -10.62
N ARG A 450 -19.39 -38.98 -10.97
CA ARG A 450 -20.86 -38.93 -10.92
C ARG A 450 -21.40 -38.73 -9.51
N GLU A 451 -20.79 -39.37 -8.51
CA GLU A 451 -21.14 -39.17 -7.12
C GLU A 451 -20.86 -37.77 -6.61
N GLN A 452 -19.70 -37.19 -6.99
CA GLN A 452 -19.34 -35.82 -6.65
C GLN A 452 -20.27 -34.80 -7.32
N GLU A 453 -20.46 -34.88 -8.63
CA GLU A 453 -21.39 -33.98 -9.34
C GLU A 453 -22.81 -34.07 -8.79
N GLY A 454 -23.27 -35.28 -8.45
CA GLY A 454 -24.57 -35.46 -7.81
C GLY A 454 -24.67 -34.88 -6.39
N LYS A 455 -23.58 -34.82 -5.63
CA LYS A 455 -23.52 -34.11 -4.35
C LYS A 455 -23.52 -32.59 -4.55
N GLU A 456 -22.74 -32.09 -5.49
CA GLU A 456 -22.67 -30.64 -5.82
C GLU A 456 -24.03 -30.13 -6.33
N GLU A 457 -24.69 -30.89 -7.21
CA GLU A 457 -26.03 -30.57 -7.72
C GLU A 457 -27.07 -30.51 -6.59
N ARG A 458 -27.05 -31.49 -5.70
CA ARG A 458 -27.93 -31.48 -4.48
C ARG A 458 -27.65 -30.30 -3.58
N GLN A 459 -26.40 -29.95 -3.34
CA GLN A 459 -26.02 -28.75 -2.55
C GLN A 459 -26.45 -27.45 -3.23
N ARG A 460 -26.32 -27.37 -4.57
CA ARG A 460 -26.79 -26.23 -5.34
C ARG A 460 -28.29 -26.06 -5.26
N LEU A 461 -29.05 -27.15 -5.46
CA LEU A 461 -30.50 -27.14 -5.34
C LEU A 461 -30.99 -26.79 -3.92
N LEU A 462 -30.28 -27.28 -2.89
CA LEU A 462 -30.54 -26.88 -1.50
C LEU A 462 -30.24 -25.41 -1.24
N ALA A 463 -29.14 -24.87 -1.80
CA ALA A 463 -28.80 -23.47 -1.68
C ALA A 463 -29.78 -22.58 -2.45
N GLU A 464 -30.25 -22.97 -3.63
CA GLU A 464 -31.28 -22.27 -4.38
C GLU A 464 -32.63 -22.30 -3.67
N ARG A 465 -33.00 -23.44 -3.08
CA ARG A 465 -34.23 -23.59 -2.26
C ARG A 465 -34.17 -22.70 -1.00
N ASN A 466 -33.01 -22.63 -0.33
CA ASN A 466 -32.83 -21.79 0.85
C ASN A 466 -32.78 -20.27 0.50
N LYS A 467 -32.34 -19.88 -0.71
CA LYS A 467 -32.46 -18.48 -1.17
C LYS A 467 -33.91 -18.04 -1.29
N GLY A 468 -34.81 -18.91 -1.73
CA GLY A 468 -36.23 -18.60 -1.80
C GLY A 468 -36.91 -18.42 -0.43
N PHE A 469 -36.35 -18.98 0.65
CA PHE A 469 -36.83 -18.76 2.02
C PHE A 469 -36.26 -17.47 2.64
N ASP A 470 -35.01 -17.09 2.33
CA ASP A 470 -34.39 -15.84 2.81
C ASP A 470 -35.00 -14.58 2.14
N GLU A 471 -35.48 -14.68 0.89
CA GLU A 471 -36.18 -13.57 0.21
C GLU A 471 -37.61 -13.36 0.72
N GLY A 472 -38.25 -14.40 1.31
CA GLY A 472 -39.60 -14.31 1.89
C GLY A 472 -39.67 -13.57 3.22
N ASP A 473 -38.61 -13.54 4.00
CA ASP A 473 -38.58 -12.95 5.35
C ASP A 473 -38.18 -11.46 5.37
N TYR A 474 -37.57 -10.97 4.26
CA TYR A 474 -37.23 -9.54 4.15
C TYR A 474 -38.42 -8.63 3.81
N ASN A 475 -39.56 -9.16 3.37
CA ASN A 475 -40.74 -8.37 3.07
C ASN A 475 -41.62 -8.01 4.28
N ALA A 476 -41.41 -8.66 5.44
CA ALA A 476 -42.20 -8.35 6.66
C ALA A 476 -41.76 -7.05 7.36
N ASN A 477 -40.50 -6.60 7.16
CA ASN A 477 -40.00 -5.35 7.77
C ASN A 477 -40.09 -4.11 6.88
N SER A 478 -40.57 -4.23 5.64
CA SER A 478 -40.74 -3.07 4.73
C SER A 478 -41.96 -2.21 5.03
N VAL A 479 -42.84 -2.66 5.91
CA VAL A 479 -44.10 -1.91 6.25
C VAL A 479 -43.82 -0.77 7.23
N PHE A 480 -42.70 -0.76 7.95
CA PHE A 480 -42.37 0.29 8.94
C PHE A 480 -41.43 1.39 8.44
N ASN A 481 -40.97 1.36 7.18
CA ASN A 481 -40.04 2.37 6.64
C ASN A 481 -40.67 3.29 5.58
N ARG A 482 -41.97 3.58 5.69
CA ARG A 482 -42.73 4.44 4.72
C ARG A 482 -42.54 5.93 4.89
N ASN A 483 -41.58 6.41 5.70
CA ASN A 483 -41.36 7.84 5.93
C ASN A 483 -39.90 8.29 5.78
N LYS A 484 -39.19 7.82 4.74
CA LYS A 484 -37.97 8.49 4.23
C LYS A 484 -37.90 8.45 2.71
N GLU A 485 -38.94 8.90 2.06
CA GLU A 485 -38.87 9.40 0.68
C GLU A 485 -38.27 10.79 0.74
N GLN A 486 -37.00 10.92 0.49
CA GLN A 486 -36.44 12.15 -0.09
C GLN A 486 -35.13 11.81 -0.84
N ASN A 487 -35.21 12.05 -2.18
CA ASN A 487 -34.09 12.19 -3.12
C ASN A 487 -33.38 10.90 -3.61
N ILE A 488 -34.17 9.98 -4.14
CA ILE A 488 -33.70 9.20 -5.30
C ILE A 488 -34.20 9.96 -6.53
N PRO A 489 -33.37 10.42 -7.46
CA PRO A 489 -33.86 10.99 -8.72
C PRO A 489 -34.63 9.89 -9.44
N ASP A 490 -35.89 10.18 -9.72
CA ASP A 490 -36.80 9.34 -10.48
C ASP A 490 -36.27 9.14 -11.90
N TYR A 491 -35.64 7.99 -12.16
CA TYR A 491 -35.19 7.59 -13.50
C TYR A 491 -36.23 6.87 -14.33
N THR A 492 -37.50 6.84 -13.86
CA THR A 492 -38.60 6.13 -14.55
C THR A 492 -39.47 7.00 -15.46
N SER A 493 -39.18 8.29 -15.62
CA SER A 493 -40.04 9.22 -16.40
C SER A 493 -39.47 9.63 -17.77
N THR A 494 -38.81 8.70 -18.49
CA THR A 494 -38.67 8.83 -19.94
C THR A 494 -39.09 7.53 -20.63
N LYS A 495 -40.38 7.43 -20.90
CA LYS A 495 -40.92 6.44 -21.81
C LYS A 495 -40.14 6.51 -23.14
N GLY A 496 -39.35 5.45 -23.44
CA GLY A 496 -38.99 5.13 -24.82
C GLY A 496 -37.58 5.46 -25.27
N SER A 497 -36.56 5.78 -24.42
CA SER A 497 -35.19 5.88 -24.91
C SER A 497 -34.33 4.69 -24.43
N PHE A 498 -33.84 3.93 -25.39
CA PHE A 498 -32.84 2.89 -25.18
C PHE A 498 -31.69 3.45 -24.35
N TYR A 499 -31.20 2.68 -23.38
CA TYR A 499 -30.05 2.99 -22.52
C TYR A 499 -28.88 3.63 -23.28
N PHE A 500 -28.59 3.14 -24.48
CA PHE A 500 -27.53 3.64 -25.34
C PHE A 500 -27.77 5.01 -25.97
N ALA A 501 -29.01 5.49 -25.97
CA ALA A 501 -29.35 6.82 -26.47
C ALA A 501 -29.09 7.94 -25.43
N ASN A 502 -28.89 7.59 -24.16
CA ASN A 502 -28.56 8.55 -23.10
C ASN A 502 -27.05 8.67 -22.95
N GLN A 503 -26.45 9.69 -23.57
CA GLN A 503 -24.99 9.94 -23.54
C GLN A 503 -24.43 10.11 -22.12
N SER A 504 -25.20 10.63 -21.18
CA SER A 504 -24.79 10.78 -19.78
C SER A 504 -24.61 9.42 -19.09
N VAL A 505 -25.56 8.51 -19.30
CA VAL A 505 -25.52 7.15 -18.73
C VAL A 505 -24.40 6.33 -19.40
N VAL A 506 -24.22 6.46 -20.70
CA VAL A 506 -23.14 5.82 -21.45
C VAL A 506 -21.77 6.32 -21.01
N SER A 507 -21.60 7.63 -20.80
CA SER A 507 -20.37 8.25 -20.32
C SER A 507 -20.03 7.76 -18.91
N LYS A 508 -21.02 7.77 -17.99
CA LYS A 508 -20.87 7.25 -16.63
C LYS A 508 -20.52 5.74 -16.65
N GLY A 509 -21.18 4.95 -17.51
CA GLY A 509 -20.89 3.54 -17.71
C GLY A 509 -19.46 3.29 -18.22
N LYS A 510 -18.99 4.08 -19.19
CA LYS A 510 -17.61 4.03 -19.70
C LYS A 510 -16.58 4.37 -18.61
N THR A 511 -16.87 5.36 -17.78
CA THR A 511 -16.01 5.77 -16.66
C THR A 511 -15.92 4.66 -15.60
N THR A 512 -17.08 4.11 -15.21
CA THR A 512 -17.14 2.99 -14.27
C THR A 512 -16.44 1.74 -14.84
N PHE A 513 -16.62 1.46 -16.14
CA PHE A 513 -15.92 0.36 -16.80
C PHE A 513 -14.39 0.55 -16.74
N LYS A 514 -13.89 1.76 -17.07
CA LYS A 514 -12.46 2.06 -17.00
C LYS A 514 -11.90 1.98 -15.57
N GLN A 515 -12.68 2.37 -14.57
CA GLN A 515 -12.27 2.26 -13.16
C GLN A 515 -12.14 0.80 -12.72
N VAL A 516 -13.09 -0.06 -13.09
CA VAL A 516 -13.14 -1.48 -12.68
C VAL A 516 -12.23 -2.35 -13.55
N TRP A 517 -12.22 -2.12 -14.86
CA TRP A 517 -11.63 -3.02 -15.87
C TRP A 517 -10.41 -2.43 -16.59
N ARG A 518 -10.05 -1.16 -16.33
CA ARG A 518 -8.95 -0.41 -16.98
C ARG A 518 -9.10 -0.35 -18.51
N ASN A 519 -7.98 -0.26 -19.24
CA ASN A 519 -7.96 -0.20 -20.73
C ASN A 519 -7.97 -1.60 -21.32
N ARG A 520 -9.07 -2.32 -21.20
CA ARG A 520 -9.23 -3.61 -21.87
C ARG A 520 -9.65 -3.43 -23.33
N ALA A 521 -9.01 -4.18 -24.24
CA ALA A 521 -9.42 -4.24 -25.62
C ALA A 521 -10.77 -4.99 -25.75
N LEU A 522 -11.59 -4.57 -26.71
CA LEU A 522 -12.83 -5.26 -27.04
C LEU A 522 -12.46 -6.57 -27.79
N ALA A 523 -12.57 -7.71 -27.10
CA ALA A 523 -12.31 -9.05 -27.63
C ALA A 523 -13.32 -10.02 -27.03
N ASP A 524 -13.57 -11.13 -27.71
CA ASP A 524 -14.43 -12.19 -27.18
C ASP A 524 -13.87 -12.69 -25.84
N ASN A 525 -14.76 -12.95 -24.90
CA ASN A 525 -14.41 -13.38 -23.54
C ASN A 525 -13.55 -12.39 -22.74
N TRP A 526 -13.60 -11.08 -23.06
CA TRP A 526 -12.82 -10.03 -22.39
C TRP A 526 -12.91 -10.03 -20.85
N ARG A 527 -13.97 -10.56 -20.28
CA ARG A 527 -14.15 -10.71 -18.82
C ARG A 527 -13.18 -11.74 -18.22
N TYR A 528 -12.71 -12.70 -19.03
CA TYR A 528 -11.90 -13.82 -18.58
C TYR A 528 -10.45 -13.74 -19.06
N SER A 529 -10.17 -13.00 -20.14
CA SER A 529 -8.91 -13.00 -20.88
C SER A 529 -7.68 -12.46 -20.13
N GLN A 530 -7.83 -11.90 -18.93
CA GLN A 530 -6.73 -11.47 -18.08
C GLN A 530 -7.04 -11.60 -16.58
N ARG A 531 -7.78 -12.60 -16.14
CA ARG A 531 -7.66 -13.05 -14.78
C ARG A 531 -6.22 -13.51 -14.60
N MET A 532 -5.52 -12.96 -13.57
CA MET A 532 -4.34 -13.66 -13.05
C MET A 532 -4.76 -15.11 -12.89
N GLN A 533 -4.04 -16.04 -13.53
CA GLN A 533 -4.35 -17.46 -13.41
C GLN A 533 -4.34 -17.79 -11.92
N THR A 534 -5.50 -18.17 -11.39
CA THR A 534 -5.57 -18.62 -10.00
C THR A 534 -4.76 -19.92 -9.91
N ILE A 535 -4.35 -20.29 -8.71
CA ILE A 535 -3.68 -21.56 -8.48
C ILE A 535 -4.60 -22.72 -8.88
N GLU A 536 -5.91 -22.55 -8.71
CA GLU A 536 -6.91 -23.51 -9.18
C GLU A 536 -6.93 -23.60 -10.72
N ASP A 537 -6.77 -22.48 -11.43
CA ASP A 537 -6.62 -22.46 -12.90
C ASP A 537 -5.29 -23.10 -13.32
N THR A 538 -4.21 -22.83 -12.60
CA THR A 538 -2.89 -23.47 -12.81
C THR A 538 -2.96 -24.97 -12.58
N LYS A 539 -3.64 -25.40 -11.50
CA LYS A 539 -3.91 -26.80 -11.18
C LYS A 539 -4.74 -27.47 -12.26
N ASN A 540 -5.85 -26.86 -12.65
CA ASN A 540 -6.74 -27.39 -13.68
C ASN A 540 -6.05 -27.48 -15.04
N THR A 541 -5.26 -26.45 -15.41
CA THR A 541 -4.45 -26.45 -16.64
C THR A 541 -3.37 -27.52 -16.58
N ALA A 542 -2.61 -27.62 -15.48
CA ALA A 542 -1.56 -28.63 -15.31
C ALA A 542 -2.13 -30.06 -15.28
N MET A 543 -3.32 -30.26 -14.73
CA MET A 543 -4.00 -31.55 -14.67
C MET A 543 -4.81 -31.86 -15.94
N GLY A 544 -4.85 -30.97 -16.95
CA GLY A 544 -5.63 -31.14 -18.19
C GLY A 544 -7.15 -31.17 -17.94
N ARG A 545 -7.61 -30.57 -16.83
CA ARG A 545 -9.03 -30.42 -16.56
C ARG A 545 -9.59 -29.31 -17.44
N LEU A 546 -10.46 -29.68 -18.37
CA LEU A 546 -11.12 -28.72 -19.24
C LEU A 546 -12.09 -27.84 -18.46
N SER A 547 -12.14 -26.57 -18.77
CA SER A 547 -13.04 -25.58 -18.15
C SER A 547 -14.50 -25.77 -18.53
N THR A 548 -14.78 -26.57 -19.54
CA THR A 548 -16.13 -26.92 -20.04
C THR A 548 -16.44 -28.36 -19.71
N LYS A 549 -17.65 -28.64 -19.19
CA LYS A 549 -18.13 -29.99 -18.93
C LYS A 549 -18.39 -30.70 -20.28
N ASP A 550 -17.41 -31.46 -20.76
CA ASP A 550 -17.55 -32.26 -21.98
C ASP A 550 -18.62 -33.32 -21.76
N PRO A 551 -19.59 -33.51 -22.69
CA PRO A 551 -20.61 -34.53 -22.57
C PRO A 551 -20.03 -35.96 -22.44
N ARG A 552 -18.92 -36.25 -23.10
CA ARG A 552 -18.24 -37.55 -23.09
C ARG A 552 -17.44 -37.84 -21.82
N ARG A 553 -17.41 -36.90 -20.82
CA ARG A 553 -16.66 -37.07 -19.58
C ARG A 553 -17.03 -38.29 -18.71
N PHE A 554 -18.17 -38.93 -19.02
CA PHE A 554 -18.61 -40.14 -18.38
C PHE A 554 -18.33 -41.42 -19.20
N GLU A 555 -17.56 -41.32 -20.25
CA GLU A 555 -17.11 -42.43 -21.10
C GLU A 555 -15.63 -42.73 -20.82
N ALA A 556 -15.29 -43.98 -20.53
CA ALA A 556 -13.88 -44.38 -20.31
C ALA A 556 -13.02 -44.13 -21.55
N SER A 557 -13.59 -44.39 -22.76
CA SER A 557 -12.95 -44.19 -24.05
C SER A 557 -12.43 -42.77 -24.25
N PHE A 558 -13.18 -41.76 -23.81
CA PHE A 558 -12.81 -40.34 -23.86
C PHE A 558 -11.47 -40.03 -23.19
N TYR A 559 -11.16 -40.72 -22.09
CA TYR A 559 -9.91 -40.53 -21.35
C TYR A 559 -8.80 -41.39 -21.94
N ILE A 560 -9.10 -42.58 -22.38
CA ILE A 560 -8.15 -43.54 -22.96
C ILE A 560 -7.59 -42.99 -24.28
N GLU A 561 -8.44 -42.43 -25.16
CA GLU A 561 -8.04 -41.78 -26.40
C GLU A 561 -6.98 -40.68 -26.21
N LYS A 562 -6.90 -40.05 -25.00
CA LYS A 562 -5.95 -39.01 -24.67
C LYS A 562 -4.61 -39.53 -24.12
N ILE A 563 -4.50 -40.83 -23.84
CA ILE A 563 -3.24 -41.42 -23.38
C ILE A 563 -2.30 -41.52 -24.60
N PRO A 564 -1.11 -40.93 -24.56
CA PRO A 564 -0.16 -41.01 -25.68
C PRO A 564 0.36 -42.43 -25.85
N THR A 565 0.27 -42.93 -27.08
CA THR A 565 0.86 -44.21 -27.50
C THR A 565 2.16 -44.03 -28.27
N ASP A 566 2.42 -42.79 -28.72
CA ASP A 566 3.60 -42.39 -29.47
C ASP A 566 4.82 -42.27 -28.52
N LYS A 567 5.92 -42.93 -28.86
CA LYS A 567 7.16 -42.95 -28.10
C LYS A 567 7.77 -41.56 -27.91
N GLU A 568 7.69 -40.69 -28.92
CA GLU A 568 8.22 -39.32 -28.85
C GLU A 568 7.44 -38.47 -27.86
N LYS A 569 6.12 -38.59 -27.84
CA LYS A 569 5.25 -37.90 -26.88
C LYS A 569 5.49 -38.37 -25.43
N ILE A 570 5.68 -39.69 -25.27
CA ILE A 570 6.02 -40.28 -23.95
C ILE A 570 7.37 -39.74 -23.45
N LEU A 571 8.38 -39.67 -24.34
CA LEU A 571 9.69 -39.14 -24.03
C LEU A 571 9.62 -37.64 -23.64
N ALA A 572 8.85 -36.84 -24.39
CA ALA A 572 8.64 -35.44 -24.07
C ALA A 572 7.98 -35.23 -22.67
N LEU A 573 6.95 -36.03 -22.34
CA LEU A 573 6.32 -36.00 -21.02
C LEU A 573 7.30 -36.38 -19.89
N LYS A 574 8.18 -37.35 -20.14
CA LYS A 574 9.22 -37.76 -19.20
C LYS A 574 10.21 -36.61 -18.98
N LYS A 575 10.69 -35.99 -20.06
CA LYS A 575 11.63 -34.85 -19.98
C LYS A 575 11.03 -33.63 -19.26
N ASP A 576 9.76 -33.29 -19.55
CA ASP A 576 9.06 -32.20 -18.86
C ASP A 576 8.92 -32.50 -17.36
N ARG A 577 8.58 -33.74 -16.98
CA ARG A 577 8.51 -34.18 -15.58
C ARG A 577 9.87 -34.08 -14.88
N ASP A 578 10.91 -34.55 -15.54
CA ASP A 578 12.27 -34.58 -14.96
C ASP A 578 12.83 -33.18 -14.77
N THR A 579 12.62 -32.28 -15.75
CA THR A 579 12.98 -30.87 -15.63
C THR A 579 12.18 -30.17 -14.51
N ALA A 580 10.89 -30.45 -14.41
CA ALA A 580 10.07 -29.90 -13.34
C ALA A 580 10.47 -30.44 -11.95
N SER A 581 10.91 -31.72 -11.87
CA SER A 581 11.37 -32.33 -10.61
C SER A 581 12.70 -31.75 -10.17
N LEU A 582 13.62 -31.50 -11.09
CA LEU A 582 14.88 -30.79 -10.79
C LEU A 582 14.56 -29.37 -10.27
N GLY A 583 13.73 -28.59 -10.98
CA GLY A 583 13.32 -27.27 -10.55
C GLY A 583 12.63 -27.28 -9.19
N LEU A 584 11.77 -28.26 -8.89
CA LEU A 584 11.08 -28.39 -7.61
C LEU A 584 12.08 -28.68 -6.47
N GLY A 585 13.04 -29.58 -6.69
CA GLY A 585 14.09 -29.88 -5.71
C GLY A 585 14.93 -28.66 -5.36
N LEU A 586 15.33 -27.88 -6.37
CA LEU A 586 16.08 -26.63 -6.16
C LEU A 586 15.24 -25.56 -5.43
N MET A 587 13.93 -25.48 -5.71
CA MET A 587 13.04 -24.56 -5.01
C MET A 587 12.89 -24.91 -3.53
N TYR A 588 12.86 -26.21 -3.16
CA TYR A 588 12.81 -26.62 -1.75
C TYR A 588 14.04 -26.11 -0.98
N GLU A 589 15.24 -26.16 -1.58
CA GLU A 589 16.46 -25.64 -0.93
C GLU A 589 16.49 -24.11 -0.95
N ASN A 590 16.48 -23.50 -2.15
CA ASN A 590 16.78 -22.09 -2.32
C ASN A 590 15.68 -21.14 -1.76
N LEU A 591 14.40 -21.54 -1.86
CA LEU A 591 13.30 -20.69 -1.43
C LEU A 591 12.81 -21.02 -0.01
N PHE A 592 12.90 -22.30 0.40
CA PHE A 592 12.26 -22.75 1.63
C PHE A 592 13.25 -23.33 2.66
N ALA A 593 14.54 -23.46 2.32
CA ALA A 593 15.59 -24.09 3.15
C ALA A 593 15.20 -25.49 3.68
N LYS A 594 14.49 -26.25 2.84
CA LYS A 594 14.05 -27.62 3.16
C LYS A 594 14.99 -28.62 2.48
N THR A 595 16.22 -28.70 3.00
CA THR A 595 17.28 -29.58 2.46
C THR A 595 16.86 -31.04 2.37
N ASP A 596 16.11 -31.57 3.36
CA ASP A 596 15.66 -32.96 3.37
C ASP A 596 14.66 -33.25 2.25
N GLU A 597 13.64 -32.36 2.07
CA GLU A 597 12.65 -32.50 1.00
C GLU A 597 13.28 -32.27 -0.40
N ALA A 598 14.23 -31.33 -0.50
CA ALA A 598 15.03 -31.13 -1.71
C ALA A 598 15.79 -32.40 -2.07
N THR A 599 16.56 -32.96 -1.12
CA THR A 599 17.35 -34.18 -1.29
C THR A 599 16.50 -35.37 -1.71
N LYS A 600 15.36 -35.57 -1.03
CA LYS A 600 14.40 -36.62 -1.34
C LYS A 600 13.81 -36.47 -2.75
N THR A 601 13.39 -35.26 -3.12
CA THR A 601 12.82 -34.96 -4.43
C THR A 601 13.85 -35.22 -5.55
N LEU A 602 15.10 -34.80 -5.36
CA LEU A 602 16.18 -35.00 -6.34
C LEU A 602 16.62 -36.46 -6.42
N PHE A 603 16.65 -37.20 -5.31
CA PHE A 603 16.92 -38.65 -5.39
C PHE A 603 15.83 -39.42 -6.13
N ASN A 604 14.56 -39.10 -5.87
CA ASN A 604 13.42 -39.68 -6.61
C ASN A 604 13.55 -39.39 -8.13
N LEU A 605 14.03 -38.20 -8.50
CA LEU A 605 14.31 -37.84 -9.88
C LEU A 605 15.44 -38.74 -10.44
N VAL A 606 16.56 -38.89 -9.73
CA VAL A 606 17.69 -39.74 -10.16
C VAL A 606 17.24 -41.21 -10.35
N GLU A 607 16.40 -41.75 -9.44
CA GLU A 607 15.84 -43.10 -9.52
C GLU A 607 14.86 -43.28 -10.71
N SER A 608 14.23 -42.23 -11.17
CA SER A 608 13.37 -42.24 -12.34
C SER A 608 14.12 -42.35 -13.68
N GLN A 609 15.45 -42.43 -13.64
CA GLN A 609 16.35 -42.50 -14.81
C GLN A 609 16.11 -41.38 -15.82
N PRO A 610 16.36 -40.10 -15.43
CA PRO A 610 16.23 -38.97 -16.35
C PRO A 610 17.36 -38.98 -17.41
N GLU A 611 17.36 -37.97 -18.30
CA GLU A 611 18.50 -37.73 -19.21
C GLU A 611 19.76 -37.42 -18.40
N ASP A 612 20.94 -37.78 -18.95
CA ASP A 612 22.21 -37.69 -18.23
C ASP A 612 22.55 -36.31 -17.69
N ASP A 613 22.22 -35.25 -18.44
CA ASP A 613 22.42 -33.86 -18.00
C ASP A 613 21.59 -33.53 -16.75
N VAL A 614 20.32 -33.93 -16.74
CA VAL A 614 19.41 -33.69 -15.61
C VAL A 614 19.85 -34.55 -14.40
N LYS A 615 20.27 -35.79 -14.65
CA LYS A 615 20.77 -36.68 -13.60
C LYS A 615 22.02 -36.13 -12.94
N LEU A 616 22.95 -35.64 -13.73
CA LEU A 616 24.20 -35.06 -13.25
C LEU A 616 23.96 -33.80 -12.42
N GLN A 617 23.11 -32.89 -12.92
CA GLN A 617 22.70 -31.69 -12.18
C GLN A 617 22.03 -32.05 -10.85
N ALA A 618 21.09 -32.99 -10.83
CA ALA A 618 20.43 -33.42 -9.61
C ALA A 618 21.41 -33.97 -8.58
N LEU A 619 22.31 -34.84 -9.00
CA LEU A 619 23.35 -35.42 -8.13
C LEU A 619 24.32 -34.35 -7.59
N TYR A 620 24.74 -33.40 -8.43
CA TYR A 620 25.58 -32.29 -8.02
C TYR A 620 24.88 -31.43 -6.93
N HIS A 621 23.65 -31.05 -7.14
CA HIS A 621 22.91 -30.26 -6.17
C HIS A 621 22.67 -31.05 -4.86
N ILE A 622 22.40 -32.36 -4.92
CA ILE A 622 22.29 -33.18 -3.70
C ILE A 622 23.64 -33.14 -2.95
N PHE A 623 24.78 -33.30 -3.66
CA PHE A 623 26.07 -33.21 -3.05
C PHE A 623 26.32 -31.84 -2.42
N ALA A 624 26.14 -30.77 -3.17
CA ALA A 624 26.44 -29.39 -2.75
C ALA A 624 25.64 -28.99 -1.50
N MET A 625 24.31 -29.25 -1.47
CA MET A 625 23.47 -28.85 -0.34
C MET A 625 23.67 -29.67 0.92
N ASN A 626 24.15 -30.92 0.78
CA ASN A 626 24.38 -31.83 1.91
C ASN A 626 25.86 -31.85 2.36
N TYR A 627 26.79 -31.30 1.56
CA TYR A 627 28.23 -31.30 1.88
C TYR A 627 28.47 -30.68 3.26
N LYS A 628 29.23 -31.42 4.10
CA LYS A 628 29.48 -31.09 5.52
C LYS A 628 28.29 -31.09 6.47
N LYS A 629 27.05 -31.25 5.97
CA LYS A 629 25.82 -31.27 6.80
C LYS A 629 25.33 -32.71 7.02
N ASN A 630 25.18 -33.47 5.92
CA ASN A 630 24.60 -34.82 5.92
C ASN A 630 25.49 -35.79 5.17
N PRO A 631 26.32 -36.61 5.87
CA PRO A 631 27.31 -37.49 5.22
C PRO A 631 26.69 -38.52 4.28
N GLN A 632 25.58 -39.16 4.66
CA GLN A 632 24.97 -40.27 3.91
C GLN A 632 24.49 -39.85 2.49
N PRO A 633 23.65 -38.81 2.30
CA PRO A 633 23.28 -38.38 0.97
C PRO A 633 24.45 -37.80 0.17
N THR A 634 25.44 -37.16 0.83
CA THR A 634 26.64 -36.64 0.20
C THR A 634 27.47 -37.76 -0.43
N GLU A 635 27.79 -38.82 0.31
CA GLU A 635 28.62 -39.95 -0.20
C GLU A 635 27.86 -40.76 -1.27
N ARG A 636 26.53 -40.91 -1.11
CA ARG A 636 25.67 -41.54 -2.15
C ARG A 636 25.71 -40.74 -3.46
N ALA A 637 25.55 -39.43 -3.42
CA ALA A 637 25.60 -38.57 -4.60
C ALA A 637 27.01 -38.59 -5.24
N LYS A 638 28.04 -38.44 -4.42
CA LYS A 638 29.46 -38.51 -4.86
C LYS A 638 29.76 -39.83 -5.58
N SER A 639 29.39 -40.96 -4.98
CA SER A 639 29.66 -42.29 -5.58
C SER A 639 28.92 -42.45 -6.93
N LEU A 640 27.70 -41.96 -7.07
CA LEU A 640 26.95 -41.99 -8.32
C LEU A 640 27.59 -41.08 -9.39
N ILE A 641 28.06 -39.87 -9.03
CA ILE A 641 28.74 -38.96 -9.99
C ILE A 641 30.03 -39.61 -10.47
N LEU A 642 30.86 -40.16 -9.56
CA LEU A 642 32.12 -40.76 -9.93
C LEU A 642 31.98 -42.05 -10.75
N ARG A 643 30.89 -42.81 -10.55
CA ARG A 643 30.60 -44.02 -11.28
C ARG A 643 30.03 -43.73 -12.68
N ASP A 644 29.01 -42.85 -12.78
CA ASP A 644 28.23 -42.67 -13.99
C ASP A 644 28.79 -41.54 -14.88
N PHE A 645 29.56 -40.60 -14.31
CA PHE A 645 30.07 -39.41 -14.98
C PHE A 645 31.54 -39.09 -14.66
N PRO A 646 32.44 -40.06 -14.75
CA PRO A 646 33.84 -39.95 -14.23
C PRO A 646 34.67 -38.86 -14.92
N ASN A 647 34.35 -38.51 -16.17
CA ASN A 647 35.10 -37.55 -16.99
C ASN A 647 34.50 -36.16 -17.05
N THR A 648 33.71 -35.78 -16.06
CA THR A 648 33.06 -34.48 -16.00
C THR A 648 33.72 -33.55 -14.99
N PRO A 649 33.64 -32.22 -15.16
CA PRO A 649 34.10 -31.25 -14.16
C PRO A 649 33.45 -31.47 -12.78
N TYR A 650 32.21 -31.97 -12.75
CA TYR A 650 31.52 -32.32 -11.51
C TYR A 650 32.16 -33.46 -10.75
N ALA A 651 32.70 -34.46 -11.46
CA ALA A 651 33.46 -35.56 -10.84
C ALA A 651 34.76 -35.05 -10.20
N GLU A 652 35.43 -34.10 -10.84
CA GLU A 652 36.64 -33.46 -10.26
C GLU A 652 36.26 -32.62 -9.02
N TYR A 653 35.22 -31.84 -9.10
CA TYR A 653 34.73 -31.04 -7.95
C TYR A 653 34.38 -31.90 -6.75
N VAL A 654 33.65 -33.00 -6.89
CA VAL A 654 33.28 -33.86 -5.75
C VAL A 654 34.47 -34.66 -5.18
N LYS A 655 35.57 -34.83 -5.92
CA LYS A 655 36.83 -35.37 -5.41
C LYS A 655 37.58 -34.39 -4.52
N SER A 656 37.56 -33.09 -4.91
CA SER A 656 38.25 -32.01 -4.23
C SER A 656 37.36 -30.75 -4.14
N PRO A 657 36.45 -30.68 -3.18
CA PRO A 657 35.40 -29.64 -3.10
C PRO A 657 35.91 -28.21 -2.81
N LEU A 658 37.21 -28.01 -2.70
CA LEU A 658 37.86 -26.71 -2.45
C LEU A 658 38.32 -25.99 -3.73
N SER A 659 38.21 -26.63 -4.91
CA SER A 659 38.52 -25.99 -6.20
C SER A 659 37.26 -25.41 -6.79
N ASN A 660 37.21 -24.07 -6.89
CA ASN A 660 36.12 -23.28 -7.44
C ASN A 660 35.93 -23.53 -8.94
N ASP A 661 35.09 -24.51 -9.35
CA ASP A 661 34.61 -24.58 -10.73
C ASP A 661 33.09 -24.77 -10.83
N LEU A 662 32.45 -23.76 -11.43
CA LEU A 662 31.03 -23.60 -11.63
C LEU A 662 30.52 -24.34 -12.87
N SER A 663 29.22 -24.65 -12.94
CA SER A 663 28.60 -25.30 -14.10
C SER A 663 28.67 -24.43 -15.38
N SER A 664 28.46 -24.99 -16.56
CA SER A 664 28.51 -24.24 -17.83
C SER A 664 27.41 -23.19 -17.98
N ALA A 665 26.23 -23.42 -17.39
CA ALA A 665 25.12 -22.45 -17.35
C ALA A 665 25.46 -21.31 -16.35
N ASP A 666 26.03 -21.71 -15.20
CA ASP A 666 26.49 -20.73 -14.19
C ASP A 666 27.64 -19.87 -14.75
N LYS A 667 28.47 -20.40 -15.66
CA LYS A 667 29.56 -19.64 -16.34
C LYS A 667 29.01 -18.53 -17.26
N GLU A 668 27.89 -18.73 -17.96
CA GLU A 668 27.28 -17.69 -18.79
C GLU A 668 26.65 -16.58 -17.92
N VAL A 669 25.97 -16.97 -16.85
CA VAL A 669 25.37 -16.03 -15.89
C VAL A 669 26.45 -15.29 -15.11
N GLU A 670 27.51 -15.98 -14.65
CA GLU A 670 28.64 -15.36 -13.97
C GLU A 670 29.39 -14.38 -14.89
N LYS A 671 29.59 -14.74 -16.16
CA LYS A 671 30.18 -13.82 -17.15
C LYS A 671 29.36 -12.56 -17.33
N VAL A 672 28.03 -12.69 -17.45
CA VAL A 672 27.13 -11.52 -17.55
C VAL A 672 27.15 -10.72 -16.26
N TYR A 673 27.20 -11.38 -15.11
CA TYR A 673 27.34 -10.70 -13.82
C TYR A 673 28.64 -9.88 -13.77
N GLN A 674 29.78 -10.45 -14.14
CA GLN A 674 31.08 -9.75 -14.15
C GLN A 674 31.06 -8.56 -15.14
N GLU A 675 30.50 -8.74 -16.34
CA GLU A 675 30.36 -7.67 -17.31
C GLU A 675 29.43 -6.55 -16.81
N ALA A 676 28.32 -6.90 -16.16
CA ALA A 676 27.41 -5.91 -15.58
C ALA A 676 28.02 -5.17 -14.39
N TYR A 677 28.78 -5.90 -13.56
CA TYR A 677 29.53 -5.33 -12.43
C TYR A 677 30.63 -4.36 -12.91
N GLN A 678 31.34 -4.72 -13.98
CA GLN A 678 32.34 -3.81 -14.58
C GLN A 678 31.68 -2.53 -15.12
N LEU A 679 30.52 -2.65 -15.79
CA LEU A 679 29.75 -1.49 -16.24
C LEU A 679 29.24 -0.64 -15.06
N TYR A 680 28.87 -1.27 -13.93
CA TYR A 680 28.51 -0.58 -12.70
C TYR A 680 29.71 0.24 -12.15
N LYS A 681 30.92 -0.34 -12.10
CA LYS A 681 32.15 0.38 -11.71
C LYS A 681 32.51 1.54 -12.67
N GLU A 682 32.18 1.41 -13.93
CA GLU A 682 32.37 2.45 -14.95
C GLU A 682 31.24 3.49 -14.97
N GLU A 683 30.31 3.45 -13.99
CA GLU A 683 29.13 4.32 -13.88
C GLU A 683 28.16 4.27 -15.07
N LYS A 684 28.26 3.22 -15.91
CA LYS A 684 27.39 2.98 -17.07
C LYS A 684 26.12 2.22 -16.65
N PHE A 685 25.35 2.78 -15.73
CA PHE A 685 24.25 2.12 -15.04
C PHE A 685 23.14 1.61 -15.96
N GLU A 686 22.76 2.36 -16.99
CA GLU A 686 21.71 1.93 -17.93
C GLU A 686 22.12 0.70 -18.74
N GLN A 687 23.40 0.62 -19.15
CA GLN A 687 23.91 -0.54 -19.88
C GLN A 687 24.02 -1.76 -18.98
N ALA A 688 24.45 -1.57 -17.73
CA ALA A 688 24.51 -2.63 -16.72
C ALA A 688 23.11 -3.21 -16.44
N LYS A 689 22.12 -2.34 -16.23
CA LYS A 689 20.71 -2.68 -16.02
C LYS A 689 20.14 -3.50 -17.18
N THR A 690 20.31 -3.03 -18.41
CA THR A 690 19.80 -3.71 -19.63
C THR A 690 20.39 -5.11 -19.77
N LYS A 691 21.69 -5.30 -19.47
CA LYS A 691 22.33 -6.64 -19.50
C LYS A 691 21.74 -7.59 -18.47
N ILE A 692 21.55 -7.13 -17.23
CA ILE A 692 20.97 -7.93 -16.16
C ILE A 692 19.52 -8.30 -16.48
N GLU A 693 18.71 -7.36 -16.93
CA GLU A 693 17.30 -7.60 -17.29
C GLU A 693 17.16 -8.61 -18.41
N LYS A 694 18.07 -8.59 -19.39
CA LYS A 694 18.09 -9.56 -20.48
C LYS A 694 18.37 -10.98 -20.01
N ILE A 695 19.23 -11.18 -19.03
CA ILE A 695 19.53 -12.53 -18.52
C ILE A 695 18.41 -13.00 -17.59
N ILE A 696 17.91 -12.13 -16.72
CA ILE A 696 16.78 -12.41 -15.82
C ILE A 696 15.53 -12.84 -16.63
N SER A 697 15.29 -12.24 -17.79
CA SER A 697 14.16 -12.60 -18.65
C SER A 697 14.33 -13.95 -19.36
N LYS A 698 15.56 -14.41 -19.56
CA LYS A 698 15.86 -15.66 -20.25
C LYS A 698 15.98 -16.87 -19.32
N GLN A 699 16.55 -16.67 -18.14
CA GLN A 699 16.88 -17.75 -17.20
C GLN A 699 16.31 -17.35 -15.82
N SER A 700 15.09 -17.77 -15.52
CA SER A 700 14.42 -17.38 -14.28
C SER A 700 14.71 -18.29 -13.08
N ASP A 701 15.47 -19.37 -13.22
CA ASP A 701 15.63 -20.43 -12.21
C ASP A 701 17.11 -20.75 -11.87
N ASP A 702 18.04 -19.81 -12.10
CA ASP A 702 19.47 -20.00 -11.85
C ASP A 702 19.84 -19.73 -10.38
N THR A 703 20.85 -20.48 -9.86
CA THR A 703 21.40 -20.33 -8.52
C THR A 703 22.04 -18.96 -8.28
N LEU A 704 22.50 -18.28 -9.33
CA LEU A 704 23.09 -16.94 -9.30
C LEU A 704 22.06 -15.79 -9.39
N MET A 705 20.76 -16.10 -9.49
CA MET A 705 19.71 -15.05 -9.54
C MET A 705 19.72 -14.11 -8.34
N PRO A 706 19.85 -14.57 -7.09
CA PRO A 706 19.95 -13.67 -5.94
C PRO A 706 21.08 -12.64 -6.08
N LYS A 707 22.23 -13.09 -6.62
CA LYS A 707 23.43 -12.28 -6.84
C LYS A 707 23.20 -11.20 -7.92
N LEU A 708 22.53 -11.57 -9.03
CA LEU A 708 22.16 -10.65 -10.09
C LEU A 708 21.13 -9.62 -9.61
N GLU A 709 20.11 -10.06 -8.87
CA GLU A 709 19.07 -9.17 -8.35
C GLU A 709 19.66 -8.20 -7.30
N LEU A 710 20.63 -8.64 -6.49
CA LEU A 710 21.33 -7.76 -5.55
C LEU A 710 22.14 -6.68 -6.27
N LEU A 711 22.89 -7.04 -7.32
CA LEU A 711 23.58 -6.06 -8.16
C LEU A 711 22.62 -5.11 -8.85
N GLN A 712 21.46 -5.61 -9.32
CA GLN A 712 20.42 -4.76 -9.90
C GLN A 712 19.87 -3.76 -8.87
N ALA A 713 19.72 -4.16 -7.60
CA ALA A 713 19.28 -3.26 -6.54
C ALA A 713 20.25 -2.08 -6.34
N PHE A 714 21.57 -2.34 -6.38
CA PHE A 714 22.56 -1.27 -6.30
C PHE A 714 22.54 -0.35 -7.53
N ILE A 715 22.43 -0.91 -8.74
CA ILE A 715 22.34 -0.14 -9.98
C ILE A 715 21.11 0.79 -9.94
N VAL A 716 19.96 0.25 -9.54
CA VAL A 716 18.72 1.03 -9.41
C VAL A 716 18.85 2.08 -8.31
N GLY A 717 19.57 1.77 -7.24
CA GLY A 717 19.87 2.72 -6.18
C GLY A 717 20.64 3.95 -6.66
N LYS A 718 21.63 3.74 -7.52
CA LYS A 718 22.43 4.85 -8.14
C LYS A 718 21.60 5.65 -9.17
N MET A 719 20.65 5.02 -9.88
CA MET A 719 19.84 5.68 -10.92
C MET A 719 18.58 6.36 -10.36
N ALA A 720 17.87 5.71 -9.45
CA ALA A 720 16.55 6.13 -8.97
C ALA A 720 16.53 6.52 -7.47
N GLY A 721 17.68 6.41 -6.79
CA GLY A 721 17.87 6.84 -5.41
C GLY A 721 17.61 5.79 -4.34
N LYS A 722 17.90 6.16 -3.08
CA LYS A 722 17.88 5.28 -1.89
C LYS A 722 16.54 4.53 -1.69
N ASN A 723 15.43 5.19 -1.91
CA ASN A 723 14.12 4.59 -1.66
C ASN A 723 13.80 3.41 -2.60
N GLU A 724 14.19 3.52 -3.86
CA GLU A 724 13.98 2.44 -4.84
C GLU A 724 14.95 1.27 -4.56
N MET A 725 16.17 1.57 -4.14
CA MET A 725 17.12 0.54 -3.68
C MET A 725 16.57 -0.23 -2.47
N LEU A 726 16.06 0.47 -1.44
CA LEU A 726 15.46 -0.17 -0.26
C LEU A 726 14.27 -1.06 -0.64
N SER A 727 13.43 -0.63 -1.58
CA SER A 727 12.32 -1.44 -2.09
C SER A 727 12.81 -2.73 -2.75
N ARG A 728 13.89 -2.67 -3.56
CA ARG A 728 14.52 -3.84 -4.19
C ARG A 728 15.16 -4.77 -3.17
N LEU A 729 15.89 -4.21 -2.20
CA LEU A 729 16.49 -5.00 -1.12
C LEU A 729 15.43 -5.73 -0.29
N GLN A 730 14.28 -5.11 -0.02
CA GLN A 730 13.16 -5.78 0.64
C GLN A 730 12.63 -6.95 -0.20
N GLN A 731 12.53 -6.79 -1.51
CA GLN A 731 12.12 -7.89 -2.40
C GLN A 731 13.10 -9.05 -2.35
N ILE A 732 14.41 -8.77 -2.39
CA ILE A 732 15.47 -9.80 -2.33
C ILE A 732 15.43 -10.53 -0.98
N ALA A 733 15.34 -9.78 0.14
CA ALA A 733 15.24 -10.37 1.47
C ALA A 733 14.03 -11.31 1.64
N LEU A 734 12.90 -10.96 0.98
CA LEU A 734 11.67 -11.77 1.01
C LEU A 734 11.71 -12.94 0.01
N SER A 735 12.34 -12.75 -1.16
CA SER A 735 12.39 -13.77 -2.21
C SER A 735 13.43 -14.83 -1.95
N TYR A 736 14.53 -14.47 -1.26
CA TYR A 736 15.69 -15.34 -1.04
C TYR A 736 16.18 -15.33 0.43
N PRO A 737 15.31 -15.57 1.42
CA PRO A 737 15.63 -15.35 2.85
C PRO A 737 16.77 -16.23 3.36
N ASN A 738 17.09 -17.33 2.66
CA ASN A 738 18.05 -18.33 3.08
C ASN A 738 19.37 -18.28 2.30
N THR A 739 19.48 -17.41 1.28
CA THR A 739 20.74 -17.19 0.54
C THR A 739 21.60 -16.15 1.26
N GLU A 740 22.89 -16.12 0.94
CA GLU A 740 23.81 -15.11 1.47
C GLU A 740 23.41 -13.70 1.01
N GLU A 741 22.96 -13.56 -0.23
CA GLU A 741 22.48 -12.30 -0.80
C GLU A 741 21.19 -11.81 -0.11
N GLY A 742 20.30 -12.73 0.22
CA GLY A 742 19.08 -12.42 0.99
C GLY A 742 19.40 -11.95 2.40
N LYS A 743 20.32 -12.62 3.12
CA LYS A 743 20.81 -12.19 4.44
C LYS A 743 21.50 -10.82 4.35
N ARG A 744 22.34 -10.62 3.32
CA ARG A 744 22.99 -9.35 3.08
C ARG A 744 22.01 -8.23 2.77
N ALA A 745 20.94 -8.51 2.02
CA ALA A 745 19.86 -7.55 1.79
C ALA A 745 19.18 -7.14 3.11
N VAL A 746 18.96 -8.09 4.04
CA VAL A 746 18.44 -7.78 5.38
C VAL A 746 19.40 -6.90 6.17
N ASP A 747 20.70 -7.18 6.12
CA ASP A 747 21.72 -6.41 6.86
C ASP A 747 21.87 -5.01 6.29
N LEU A 748 21.81 -4.85 4.96
CA LEU A 748 21.79 -3.55 4.30
C LEU A 748 20.53 -2.76 4.66
N LEU A 749 19.36 -3.39 4.70
CA LEU A 749 18.12 -2.76 5.14
C LEU A 749 18.21 -2.25 6.59
N LYS A 750 18.83 -3.02 7.49
CA LYS A 750 19.09 -2.56 8.86
C LYS A 750 20.07 -1.40 8.91
N SER A 751 21.19 -1.49 8.19
CA SER A 751 22.24 -0.45 8.21
C SER A 751 21.79 0.86 7.56
N LEU A 752 20.98 0.79 6.49
CA LEU A 752 20.44 1.95 5.76
C LEU A 752 19.16 2.50 6.37
N GLY A 753 18.43 1.70 7.16
CA GLY A 753 17.23 2.10 7.91
C GLY A 753 17.54 2.64 9.32
N GLU A 754 18.70 2.28 9.90
CA GLU A 754 19.21 2.83 11.15
C GLU A 754 20.20 3.95 10.84
N GLU A 755 19.74 5.19 10.70
CA GLU A 755 20.63 6.36 10.89
C GLU A 755 21.20 6.27 12.30
N LYS A 756 22.54 6.18 12.38
CA LYS A 756 23.31 6.02 13.62
C LYS A 756 22.84 7.03 14.68
N LYS A 757 22.35 6.53 15.81
CA LYS A 757 22.26 7.30 17.04
C LYS A 757 23.67 7.54 17.56
N GLU A 758 24.32 8.62 17.16
CA GLU A 758 25.51 9.11 17.84
C GLU A 758 25.14 9.68 19.20
N LYS A 759 25.77 9.18 20.26
CA LYS A 759 25.68 9.77 21.61
C LYS A 759 26.23 11.19 21.58
N PRO A 760 25.60 12.19 22.21
CA PRO A 760 26.05 13.55 22.16
C PRO A 760 27.39 13.72 22.88
N LYS A 761 28.46 14.00 22.12
CA LYS A 761 29.68 14.60 22.67
C LYS A 761 29.43 16.06 22.95
N LYS A 762 29.78 16.51 24.15
CA LYS A 762 29.74 17.92 24.57
C LYS A 762 30.60 18.76 23.62
N GLU A 763 29.98 19.60 22.82
CA GLU A 763 30.66 20.47 21.87
C GLU A 763 31.11 21.78 22.49
N LYS A 764 32.33 22.16 22.16
CA LYS A 764 32.85 23.56 22.25
C LYS A 764 32.36 24.29 21.01
N LYS A 765 31.80 25.50 21.16
CA LYS A 765 31.34 26.35 20.07
C LYS A 765 32.49 26.69 19.10
N PRO A 766 32.35 26.46 17.80
CA PRO A 766 33.36 26.85 16.82
C PRO A 766 33.26 28.32 16.46
N SER A 767 34.42 28.89 16.02
CA SER A 767 34.55 30.27 15.58
C SER A 767 34.04 30.49 14.16
N LEU A 768 33.72 31.73 13.79
CA LEU A 768 33.09 32.14 12.55
C LEU A 768 33.87 31.77 11.25
N MET A 769 35.12 31.36 11.34
CA MET A 769 35.95 30.96 10.20
C MET A 769 35.83 29.48 9.79
N GLU A 770 35.34 28.63 10.70
CA GLU A 770 35.14 27.20 10.42
C GLU A 770 33.79 26.90 9.73
N HIS A 771 32.85 27.86 9.74
CA HIS A 771 31.53 27.72 9.12
C HIS A 771 31.54 27.76 7.58
N GLN A 772 32.57 28.42 6.99
CA GLN A 772 32.68 28.51 5.50
C GLN A 772 33.33 27.28 4.88
N GLN A 773 34.20 26.57 5.61
CA GLN A 773 34.81 25.32 5.11
C GLN A 773 33.89 24.09 5.26
N MET A 774 32.92 24.14 6.15
CA MET A 774 31.94 23.02 6.30
C MET A 774 30.82 23.03 5.26
N GLN A 775 30.56 24.16 4.59
CA GLN A 775 29.56 24.23 3.51
C GLN A 775 30.03 23.63 2.17
N GLU A 776 31.37 23.61 1.90
CA GLU A 776 31.91 22.96 0.70
C GLU A 776 32.03 21.43 0.85
N VAL A 777 32.16 20.90 2.05
CA VAL A 777 32.28 19.45 2.30
C VAL A 777 30.91 18.73 2.37
N GLN A 778 29.82 19.45 2.64
CA GLN A 778 28.47 18.83 2.70
C GLN A 778 27.82 18.61 1.34
N LEU A 779 28.33 19.17 0.25
CA LEU A 779 27.85 18.96 -1.11
C LEU A 779 28.48 17.73 -1.80
N GLU A 780 29.52 17.13 -1.23
CA GLU A 780 30.17 15.93 -1.79
C GLU A 780 29.74 14.60 -1.14
N ASN A 781 28.98 14.59 -0.05
CA ASN A 781 28.71 13.37 0.75
C ASN A 781 27.28 12.81 0.67
N ASP A 782 26.43 13.26 -0.24
CA ASP A 782 25.09 12.66 -0.46
C ASP A 782 25.08 11.51 -1.47
N GLY A 783 26.24 11.00 -1.87
CA GLY A 783 26.39 9.77 -2.60
C GLY A 783 26.55 8.59 -1.60
N VAL A 784 25.62 7.66 -1.64
CA VAL A 784 25.76 6.39 -0.91
C VAL A 784 26.88 5.60 -1.59
N ASP A 785 28.13 5.82 -1.22
CA ASP A 785 29.22 4.93 -1.58
C ASP A 785 29.15 3.68 -0.70
N VAL A 786 28.44 2.68 -1.22
CA VAL A 786 28.55 1.32 -0.70
C VAL A 786 29.83 0.73 -1.29
N ASP A 787 30.88 0.74 -0.51
CA ASP A 787 32.17 0.17 -0.88
C ASP A 787 32.01 -1.34 -1.04
N MET A 788 31.89 -1.81 -2.30
CA MET A 788 31.78 -3.25 -2.62
C MET A 788 33.15 -3.97 -2.59
N GLU A 789 34.25 -3.23 -2.48
CA GLU A 789 35.60 -3.84 -2.40
C GLU A 789 35.89 -4.54 -1.06
N SER A 790 35.10 -4.21 -0.02
CA SER A 790 35.23 -4.89 1.29
C SER A 790 34.35 -6.13 1.43
N ASP A 791 33.69 -6.56 0.35
CA ASP A 791 32.73 -7.67 0.40
C ASP A 791 33.46 -9.03 0.33
N PRO A 792 33.34 -9.89 1.35
CA PRO A 792 33.96 -11.20 1.37
C PRO A 792 33.48 -12.17 0.28
N LEU A 793 32.46 -11.82 -0.50
CA LEU A 793 32.01 -12.61 -1.66
C LEU A 793 32.92 -12.44 -2.89
N TYR A 794 33.92 -11.51 -2.85
CA TYR A 794 34.81 -11.19 -3.97
C TYR A 794 36.29 -11.47 -3.68
N GLN A 795 36.59 -11.96 -2.49
CA GLN A 795 37.85 -12.59 -2.17
C GLN A 795 37.64 -14.11 -2.14
#